data_243e2756424407a276ea0c3b6cc75a26
#
_entry.id   243e2756424407a276ea0c3b6cc75a26
#
_cell.length_a   1.000
_cell.length_b   1.000
_cell.length_c   1.000
_cell.angle_alpha   90.00
_cell.angle_beta   90.00
_cell.angle_gamma   90.00
#
_symmetry.space_group_name_H-M   'P 1'
#
loop_
_entity.id
_entity.type
_entity.pdbx_description
1 polymer ?
#
loop_
_entity_poly.entity_id
_entity_poly.type
_entity_poly.pdbx_seq_one_letter_code
_entity_poly.pdbx_strand_id
1 'polypeptide(L)'
;MSDAQPNATIHPRLEEALQMPRIAIESTLPVVDEGRFAAKAVIGQPVMVTSKIFADGHDQLAAAVCWREKGESNWRRARLKLLGNDAWQGQFTPTQVAEHEFVIEAWWDVFESYRYELSKKHTAGVPVHLELEEGRLLLEKATARAQGENRAVLDDLMHRLGMAHTDDERVSLLLAPETAVAMAAADPREHCSRSRVYPLDVERTLAQFASWYELFPRSETDDPNRHGTFRDVHKRLPAIRDMGFDVLYFPPIHPIGRQHRKGPNNSLQAGPNDPGSPYAIGSEDGGHDAIHPQLGTLDDFRELVAAAQEHGLEIALDFAIQCSQDHPWLKEHPGWFSWRPDGTIKYAENPPKKYQDIVNVDFYAEDAMPDLWIALRDVVWHWVEQGVKIFRVDNPHTKPLPFWEWLIADIRGRDRDLMFLSEAFTRPGMMARLGKIGYSQSYTYFTWRNTKAELSEYLTELNEPPLRDCYRPNFFVNTPDINPFFLQDSGRAGFLIRAALATMGSGLWGMYSGFELCESAAIPGKEEYLDSEKYQIRVRDYHAPGNIVAEIAQLNRIRRQNPALQTHLGFKAYVAWNDNILYFGKRTPDLANFILVAISLDPYNAQEAHFELPLWELGLPDDAHTQGEDLMNGHRWTWYGKTQWMRIDPAHLPFGIWRLTAQQPDPDHKEILERSKESSENQLVI
;
A
#
# COMPACT_ATOMS: atom_id res chain seq x y z
N MET A 1 57.84 29.67 -43.94
CA MET A 1 56.86 28.60 -44.03
C MET A 1 56.32 28.43 -42.61
N SER A 2 55.18 28.98 -42.38
CA SER A 2 54.49 28.94 -41.06
C SER A 2 53.54 27.75 -41.09
N ASP A 3 53.82 26.70 -40.32
CA ASP A 3 52.93 25.59 -40.10
C ASP A 3 51.82 26.05 -39.20
N ALA A 4 50.68 26.41 -39.78
CA ALA A 4 49.45 26.58 -39.07
C ALA A 4 48.93 25.18 -38.71
N GLN A 5 48.97 24.82 -37.42
CA GLN A 5 48.24 23.66 -36.92
C GLN A 5 46.76 23.83 -37.26
N PRO A 6 46.05 22.81 -37.78
CA PRO A 6 44.65 22.89 -38.01
C PRO A 6 43.95 22.97 -36.63
N ASN A 7 43.17 24.02 -36.41
CA ASN A 7 42.21 24.08 -35.32
C ASN A 7 41.31 22.82 -35.41
N ALA A 8 41.54 21.85 -34.57
CA ALA A 8 40.71 20.69 -34.47
C ALA A 8 39.30 21.16 -34.04
N THR A 9 38.38 21.20 -34.96
CA THR A 9 36.97 21.48 -34.70
C THR A 9 36.46 20.37 -33.76
N ILE A 10 36.23 20.72 -32.51
CA ILE A 10 35.70 19.76 -31.53
C ILE A 10 34.34 19.26 -32.04
N HIS A 11 34.24 17.96 -32.23
CA HIS A 11 32.99 17.37 -32.68
C HIS A 11 31.92 17.56 -31.60
N PRO A 12 30.65 17.98 -31.92
CA PRO A 12 29.61 18.25 -30.91
C PRO A 12 29.41 17.11 -29.91
N ARG A 13 29.55 15.85 -30.35
CA ARG A 13 29.47 14.68 -29.45
C ARG A 13 30.62 14.58 -28.45
N LEU A 14 31.79 15.14 -28.78
CA LEU A 14 32.94 15.16 -27.88
C LEU A 14 32.69 16.19 -26.75
N GLU A 15 32.15 17.36 -27.08
CA GLU A 15 31.77 18.37 -26.07
C GLU A 15 30.72 17.82 -25.11
N GLU A 16 29.72 17.13 -25.62
CA GLU A 16 28.69 16.46 -24.82
C GLU A 16 29.31 15.40 -23.90
N ALA A 17 30.17 14.53 -24.44
CA ALA A 17 30.83 13.48 -23.67
C ALA A 17 31.75 14.01 -22.57
N LEU A 18 32.44 15.14 -22.80
CA LEU A 18 33.29 15.77 -21.79
C LEU A 18 32.49 16.35 -20.60
N GLN A 19 31.19 16.61 -20.78
CA GLN A 19 30.29 17.11 -19.75
C GLN A 19 29.51 15.98 -19.03
N MET A 20 29.56 14.75 -19.54
CA MET A 20 28.87 13.62 -18.89
C MET A 20 29.51 13.28 -17.54
N PRO A 21 28.69 12.97 -16.51
CA PRO A 21 29.21 12.50 -15.23
C PRO A 21 29.90 11.14 -15.41
N ARG A 22 31.07 10.95 -14.78
CA ARG A 22 31.80 9.68 -14.78
C ARG A 22 31.13 8.60 -13.94
N ILE A 23 30.36 8.99 -12.92
CA ILE A 23 29.61 8.06 -12.06
C ILE A 23 28.23 7.87 -12.66
N ALA A 24 27.90 6.65 -13.05
CA ALA A 24 26.58 6.26 -13.51
C ALA A 24 25.65 5.99 -12.33
N ILE A 25 24.44 6.53 -12.37
CA ILE A 25 23.37 6.30 -11.40
C ILE A 25 22.16 5.78 -12.19
N GLU A 26 21.83 4.51 -12.04
CA GLU A 26 20.84 3.82 -12.86
C GLU A 26 19.89 2.98 -12.01
N SER A 27 18.76 2.56 -12.60
CA SER A 27 17.80 1.63 -12.00
C SER A 27 17.39 2.02 -10.59
N THR A 28 17.14 3.31 -10.37
CA THR A 28 16.69 3.84 -9.06
C THR A 28 15.25 3.42 -8.78
N LEU A 29 14.96 2.97 -7.55
CA LEU A 29 13.63 2.66 -7.03
C LEU A 29 13.45 3.31 -5.65
N PRO A 30 12.19 3.72 -5.27
CA PRO A 30 10.96 3.63 -6.05
C PRO A 30 10.87 4.75 -7.10
N VAL A 31 10.58 4.40 -8.34
CA VAL A 31 10.38 5.37 -9.43
C VAL A 31 9.28 4.86 -10.37
N VAL A 32 8.32 5.71 -10.67
CA VAL A 32 7.17 5.39 -11.52
C VAL A 32 7.30 6.11 -12.87
N ASP A 33 7.32 5.32 -13.96
CA ASP A 33 7.44 5.82 -15.34
C ASP A 33 8.55 6.88 -15.47
N GLU A 34 9.76 6.54 -15.08
CA GLU A 34 10.96 7.39 -15.08
C GLU A 34 10.81 8.71 -14.28
N GLY A 35 9.94 8.74 -13.29
CA GLY A 35 9.65 9.93 -12.46
C GLY A 35 8.56 10.85 -13.04
N ARG A 36 7.81 10.40 -14.05
CA ARG A 36 6.64 11.12 -14.54
C ARG A 36 5.52 11.19 -13.51
N PHE A 37 5.36 10.13 -12.72
CA PHE A 37 4.40 10.05 -11.62
C PHE A 37 5.11 9.88 -10.30
N ALA A 38 4.48 10.34 -9.24
CA ALA A 38 5.00 10.16 -7.90
C ALA A 38 4.88 8.69 -7.45
N ALA A 39 5.96 8.17 -6.86
CA ALA A 39 5.86 6.96 -6.08
C ALA A 39 5.08 7.23 -4.79
N LYS A 40 4.42 6.20 -4.24
CA LYS A 40 3.57 6.34 -3.05
C LYS A 40 4.32 5.96 -1.78
N ALA A 41 4.18 6.80 -0.75
CA ALA A 41 4.68 6.54 0.58
C ALA A 41 3.64 6.96 1.63
N VAL A 42 3.86 6.61 2.89
CA VAL A 42 3.07 7.10 4.02
C VAL A 42 3.97 7.68 5.10
N ILE A 43 3.43 8.65 5.82
CA ILE A 43 4.11 9.32 6.93
C ILE A 43 4.62 8.31 7.97
N GLY A 44 5.83 8.51 8.47
CA GLY A 44 6.42 7.70 9.53
C GLY A 44 6.90 6.32 9.11
N GLN A 45 6.71 5.92 7.84
CA GLN A 45 7.20 4.65 7.31
C GLN A 45 8.50 4.85 6.52
N PRO A 46 9.47 3.93 6.64
CA PRO A 46 10.71 4.02 5.89
C PRO A 46 10.47 3.81 4.38
N VAL A 47 10.97 4.71 3.58
CA VAL A 47 11.07 4.59 2.13
C VAL A 47 12.41 3.95 1.79
N MET A 48 12.38 2.70 1.35
CA MET A 48 13.57 2.00 0.89
C MET A 48 13.95 2.48 -0.51
N VAL A 49 15.19 2.91 -0.65
CA VAL A 49 15.73 3.38 -1.94
C VAL A 49 16.85 2.45 -2.37
N THR A 50 16.76 1.97 -3.61
CA THR A 50 17.81 1.18 -4.24
C THR A 50 18.25 1.85 -5.53
N SER A 51 19.52 1.70 -5.90
CA SER A 51 20.05 2.18 -7.18
C SER A 51 21.26 1.36 -7.59
N LYS A 52 21.53 1.25 -8.90
CA LYS A 52 22.81 0.79 -9.40
C LYS A 52 23.72 1.98 -9.58
N ILE A 53 24.89 1.95 -8.92
CA ILE A 53 25.85 3.05 -8.95
C ILE A 53 27.23 2.49 -9.19
N PHE A 54 27.88 2.91 -10.26
CA PHE A 54 29.21 2.45 -10.67
C PHE A 54 29.96 3.53 -11.44
N ALA A 55 31.27 3.35 -11.55
CA ALA A 55 32.15 4.24 -12.32
C ALA A 55 33.28 3.43 -12.94
N ASP A 56 34.05 4.10 -13.79
CA ASP A 56 35.32 3.58 -14.32
C ASP A 56 36.39 3.55 -13.19
N GLY A 57 37.42 2.71 -13.36
CA GLY A 57 38.55 2.59 -12.44
C GLY A 57 38.29 1.65 -11.26
N HIS A 58 39.08 1.83 -10.20
CA HIS A 58 39.09 0.96 -9.00
C HIS A 58 38.80 1.72 -7.71
N ASP A 59 38.57 3.02 -7.80
CA ASP A 59 38.31 3.87 -6.66
C ASP A 59 36.96 3.50 -6.00
N GLN A 60 36.91 3.67 -4.69
CA GLN A 60 35.68 3.44 -3.94
C GLN A 60 34.72 4.60 -4.12
N LEU A 61 33.43 4.26 -4.22
CA LEU A 61 32.36 5.24 -4.28
C LEU A 61 31.66 5.37 -2.94
N ALA A 62 31.09 6.53 -2.72
CA ALA A 62 30.08 6.76 -1.69
C ALA A 62 28.81 7.28 -2.33
N ALA A 63 27.66 6.97 -1.73
CA ALA A 63 26.37 7.42 -2.21
C ALA A 63 25.42 7.78 -1.07
N ALA A 64 24.46 8.63 -1.40
CA ALA A 64 23.40 9.03 -0.47
C ALA A 64 22.08 9.26 -1.20
N VAL A 65 20.97 8.99 -0.53
CA VAL A 65 19.67 9.55 -0.90
C VAL A 65 19.52 10.91 -0.23
N CYS A 66 19.11 11.90 -1.00
CA CYS A 66 18.74 13.21 -0.49
C CYS A 66 17.26 13.44 -0.75
N TRP A 67 16.50 13.91 0.26
CA TRP A 67 15.06 14.14 0.15
C TRP A 67 14.65 15.44 0.84
N ARG A 68 13.51 15.96 0.40
CA ARG A 68 12.87 17.15 1.00
C ARG A 68 11.38 17.19 0.68
N GLU A 69 10.64 18.01 1.35
CA GLU A 69 9.32 18.41 0.88
C GLU A 69 9.47 19.28 -0.37
N LYS A 70 8.56 19.14 -1.30
CA LYS A 70 8.57 19.92 -2.54
C LYS A 70 8.43 21.41 -2.23
N GLY A 71 9.40 22.18 -2.69
CA GLY A 71 9.48 23.63 -2.40
C GLY A 71 10.41 24.02 -1.24
N GLU A 72 10.83 23.08 -0.40
CA GLU A 72 11.90 23.36 0.57
C GLU A 72 13.23 23.62 -0.14
N SER A 73 14.06 24.49 0.44
CA SER A 73 15.42 24.76 -0.07
C SER A 73 16.44 23.70 0.39
N ASN A 74 16.25 23.13 1.58
CA ASN A 74 17.23 22.27 2.23
C ASN A 74 16.95 20.78 1.99
N TRP A 75 17.97 20.06 1.57
CA TRP A 75 17.93 18.62 1.42
C TRP A 75 18.39 17.91 2.70
N ARG A 76 17.58 16.97 3.22
CA ARG A 76 18.00 15.98 4.20
C ARG A 76 18.77 14.88 3.49
N ARG A 77 19.64 14.14 4.18
CA ARG A 77 20.50 13.12 3.55
C ARG A 77 20.65 11.89 4.40
N ALA A 78 20.64 10.71 3.77
CA ALA A 78 21.00 9.42 4.35
C ALA A 78 21.96 8.65 3.44
N ARG A 79 22.99 8.04 4.02
CA ARG A 79 23.97 7.23 3.26
C ARG A 79 23.31 5.98 2.68
N LEU A 80 23.72 5.60 1.47
CA LEU A 80 23.46 4.30 0.89
C LEU A 80 24.62 3.35 1.21
N LYS A 81 24.30 2.05 1.31
CA LYS A 81 25.27 0.96 1.46
C LYS A 81 25.38 0.17 0.17
N LEU A 82 26.59 -0.19 -0.20
CA LEU A 82 26.84 -1.15 -1.28
C LEU A 82 26.50 -2.56 -0.80
N LEU A 83 25.62 -3.24 -1.52
CA LEU A 83 25.21 -4.64 -1.26
C LEU A 83 26.03 -5.66 -2.06
N GLY A 84 26.79 -5.20 -3.07
CA GLY A 84 27.52 -5.99 -4.06
C GLY A 84 26.94 -5.83 -5.46
N ASN A 85 27.74 -6.14 -6.49
CA ASN A 85 27.34 -6.02 -7.91
C ASN A 85 26.70 -4.65 -8.24
N ASP A 86 27.33 -3.59 -7.77
CA ASP A 86 26.93 -2.19 -7.98
C ASP A 86 25.53 -1.82 -7.42
N ALA A 87 24.90 -2.72 -6.67
CA ALA A 87 23.62 -2.46 -6.03
C ALA A 87 23.83 -1.69 -4.72
N TRP A 88 23.21 -0.53 -4.61
CA TRP A 88 23.22 0.32 -3.43
C TRP A 88 21.84 0.42 -2.80
N GLN A 89 21.76 0.49 -1.48
CA GLN A 89 20.51 0.58 -0.75
C GLN A 89 20.63 1.52 0.45
N GLY A 90 19.55 2.24 0.71
CA GLY A 90 19.37 3.03 1.92
C GLY A 90 17.91 3.33 2.14
N GLN A 91 17.62 4.10 3.17
CA GLN A 91 16.25 4.48 3.49
C GLN A 91 16.19 5.87 4.11
N PHE A 92 15.01 6.48 4.02
CA PHE A 92 14.65 7.67 4.76
C PHE A 92 13.19 7.58 5.21
N THR A 93 12.82 8.32 6.25
CA THR A 93 11.46 8.33 6.77
C THR A 93 10.88 9.73 6.66
N PRO A 94 9.84 9.94 5.82
CA PRO A 94 9.17 11.22 5.74
C PRO A 94 8.34 11.47 7.01
N THR A 95 8.34 12.71 7.48
CA THR A 95 7.68 13.13 8.72
C THR A 95 6.48 14.05 8.51
N GLN A 96 6.16 14.37 7.26
CA GLN A 96 5.04 15.23 6.87
C GLN A 96 4.21 14.59 5.76
N VAL A 97 2.89 14.76 5.83
CA VAL A 97 1.96 14.44 4.74
C VAL A 97 2.04 15.55 3.71
N ALA A 98 2.79 15.32 2.64
CA ALA A 98 3.08 16.33 1.62
C ALA A 98 3.60 15.68 0.32
N GLU A 99 3.69 16.47 -0.73
CA GLU A 99 4.53 16.10 -1.87
C GLU A 99 5.99 16.24 -1.47
N HIS A 100 6.74 15.17 -1.70
CA HIS A 100 8.19 15.12 -1.49
C HIS A 100 8.90 14.88 -2.80
N GLU A 101 10.19 15.11 -2.78
CA GLU A 101 11.08 14.76 -3.87
C GLU A 101 12.39 14.21 -3.31
N PHE A 102 13.01 13.31 -4.06
CA PHE A 102 14.32 12.77 -3.69
C PHE A 102 15.24 12.65 -4.90
N VAL A 103 16.53 12.57 -4.62
CA VAL A 103 17.60 12.37 -5.59
C VAL A 103 18.63 11.43 -5.00
N ILE A 104 19.41 10.79 -5.87
CA ILE A 104 20.61 10.05 -5.48
C ILE A 104 21.82 10.94 -5.80
N GLU A 105 22.71 11.07 -4.83
CA GLU A 105 24.04 11.64 -5.00
C GLU A 105 25.09 10.55 -4.84
N ALA A 106 26.10 10.55 -5.72
CA ALA A 106 27.22 9.63 -5.66
C ALA A 106 28.51 10.37 -5.97
N TRP A 107 29.59 10.04 -5.28
CA TRP A 107 30.88 10.71 -5.41
C TRP A 107 32.03 9.75 -5.12
N TRP A 108 33.24 10.14 -5.47
CA TRP A 108 34.45 9.40 -5.16
C TRP A 108 34.76 9.51 -3.68
N ASP A 109 34.79 8.38 -2.96
CA ASP A 109 35.23 8.32 -1.57
C ASP A 109 36.77 8.19 -1.54
N VAL A 110 37.42 9.34 -1.58
CA VAL A 110 38.89 9.42 -1.66
C VAL A 110 39.52 8.73 -0.44
N PHE A 111 38.92 8.88 0.75
CA PHE A 111 39.50 8.28 1.95
C PHE A 111 39.27 6.77 2.02
N GLU A 112 38.14 6.26 1.60
CA GLU A 112 37.89 4.81 1.51
C GLU A 112 38.72 4.17 0.39
N SER A 113 38.97 4.84 -0.74
CA SER A 113 39.89 4.38 -1.77
C SER A 113 41.30 4.25 -1.21
N TYR A 114 41.77 5.26 -0.51
CA TYR A 114 43.04 5.26 0.21
C TYR A 114 43.12 4.12 1.25
N ARG A 115 42.10 3.97 2.10
CA ARG A 115 42.06 2.90 3.12
C ARG A 115 42.11 1.50 2.49
N TYR A 116 41.41 1.31 1.39
CA TYR A 116 41.42 0.05 0.66
C TYR A 116 42.85 -0.27 0.15
N GLU A 117 43.53 0.69 -0.43
CA GLU A 117 44.88 0.55 -0.91
C GLU A 117 45.88 0.29 0.22
N LEU A 118 45.86 1.10 1.29
CA LEU A 118 46.71 0.94 2.46
C LEU A 118 46.54 -0.45 3.07
N SER A 119 45.31 -0.91 3.27
CA SER A 119 45.02 -2.24 3.82
C SER A 119 45.57 -3.35 2.97
N LYS A 120 45.46 -3.28 1.64
CA LYS A 120 45.95 -4.28 0.71
C LYS A 120 47.50 -4.34 0.71
N LYS A 121 48.17 -3.20 0.66
CA LYS A 121 49.65 -3.11 0.66
C LYS A 121 50.22 -3.59 2.00
N HIS A 122 49.63 -3.15 3.11
CA HIS A 122 50.07 -3.56 4.43
C HIS A 122 49.90 -5.08 4.64
N THR A 123 48.73 -5.65 4.27
CA THR A 123 48.47 -7.10 4.36
C THR A 123 49.47 -7.91 3.47
N ALA A 124 49.89 -7.36 2.35
CA ALA A 124 50.88 -7.98 1.47
C ALA A 124 52.34 -7.79 1.91
N GLY A 125 52.59 -7.11 3.04
CA GLY A 125 53.92 -6.83 3.54
C GLY A 125 54.76 -5.85 2.72
N VAL A 126 54.07 -5.03 1.89
CA VAL A 126 54.72 -3.96 1.08
C VAL A 126 54.99 -2.78 2.01
N PRO A 127 56.18 -2.12 1.91
CA PRO A 127 56.43 -0.88 2.66
C PRO A 127 55.38 0.19 2.38
N VAL A 128 54.83 0.81 3.42
CA VAL A 128 53.66 1.75 3.30
C VAL A 128 54.00 3.19 3.74
N HIS A 129 55.29 3.57 3.71
CA HIS A 129 55.72 4.89 4.19
C HIS A 129 55.07 6.04 3.39
N LEU A 130 54.89 5.87 2.08
CA LEU A 130 54.24 6.87 1.23
C LEU A 130 52.77 6.96 1.54
N GLU A 131 52.09 5.85 1.67
CA GLU A 131 50.67 5.75 2.02
C GLU A 131 50.39 6.35 3.41
N LEU A 132 51.26 6.20 4.38
CA LEU A 132 51.13 6.81 5.70
C LEU A 132 51.20 8.34 5.61
N GLU A 133 52.08 8.90 4.77
CA GLU A 133 52.16 10.34 4.52
C GLU A 133 50.92 10.86 3.75
N GLU A 134 50.45 10.12 2.77
CA GLU A 134 49.19 10.44 2.05
C GLU A 134 48.00 10.45 3.03
N GLY A 135 47.90 9.46 3.93
CA GLY A 135 46.88 9.41 4.97
C GLY A 135 46.92 10.61 5.92
N ARG A 136 48.11 11.00 6.35
CA ARG A 136 48.34 12.19 7.19
C ARG A 136 47.85 13.46 6.47
N LEU A 137 48.18 13.62 5.19
CA LEU A 137 47.77 14.77 4.39
C LEU A 137 46.23 14.80 4.15
N LEU A 138 45.61 13.65 3.93
CA LEU A 138 44.15 13.54 3.82
C LEU A 138 43.46 13.93 5.13
N LEU A 139 43.98 13.44 6.27
CA LEU A 139 43.45 13.79 7.59
C LEU A 139 43.62 15.29 7.88
N GLU A 140 44.78 15.90 7.56
CA GLU A 140 45.04 17.33 7.69
C GLU A 140 44.03 18.17 6.89
N LYS A 141 43.80 17.82 5.62
CA LYS A 141 42.81 18.49 4.76
C LYS A 141 41.39 18.35 5.32
N ALA A 142 41.02 17.18 5.83
CA ALA A 142 39.71 16.94 6.42
C ALA A 142 39.54 17.76 7.71
N THR A 143 40.56 17.79 8.57
CA THR A 143 40.60 18.57 9.79
C THR A 143 40.42 20.06 9.51
N ALA A 144 41.06 20.60 8.46
CA ALA A 144 40.95 22.01 8.10
C ALA A 144 39.49 22.40 7.68
N ARG A 145 38.72 21.46 7.14
CA ARG A 145 37.33 21.69 6.72
C ARG A 145 36.29 21.42 7.82
N ALA A 146 36.61 20.52 8.74
CA ALA A 146 35.70 20.09 9.80
C ALA A 146 35.34 21.22 10.77
N GLN A 147 34.14 21.11 11.35
CA GLN A 147 33.63 22.05 12.34
C GLN A 147 33.06 21.31 13.55
N GLY A 148 32.88 22.02 14.67
CA GLY A 148 32.27 21.48 15.89
C GLY A 148 32.95 20.25 16.43
N GLU A 149 32.16 19.28 16.87
CA GLU A 149 32.64 18.05 17.47
C GLU A 149 33.53 17.22 16.55
N ASN A 150 33.18 17.14 15.25
CA ASN A 150 33.96 16.40 14.27
C ASN A 150 35.38 16.98 14.10
N ARG A 151 35.53 18.31 14.24
CA ARG A 151 36.85 18.96 14.22
C ARG A 151 37.71 18.47 15.39
N ALA A 152 37.13 18.39 16.60
CA ALA A 152 37.84 17.93 17.79
C ALA A 152 38.29 16.47 17.67
N VAL A 153 37.44 15.61 17.07
CA VAL A 153 37.78 14.20 16.80
C VAL A 153 38.95 14.08 15.82
N LEU A 154 38.93 14.86 14.74
CA LEU A 154 40.01 14.83 13.74
C LEU A 154 41.30 15.43 14.29
N ASP A 155 41.26 16.47 15.12
CA ASP A 155 42.44 17.03 15.81
C ASP A 155 43.08 16.00 16.76
N ASP A 156 42.26 15.22 17.52
CA ASP A 156 42.75 14.12 18.37
C ASP A 156 43.40 13.01 17.53
N LEU A 157 42.76 12.61 16.41
CA LEU A 157 43.33 11.61 15.49
C LEU A 157 44.67 12.06 14.91
N MET A 158 44.79 13.34 14.52
CA MET A 158 46.06 13.92 14.07
C MET A 158 47.12 13.87 15.14
N HIS A 159 46.77 14.21 16.41
CA HIS A 159 47.69 14.13 17.55
C HIS A 159 48.16 12.69 17.79
N ARG A 160 47.23 11.74 17.85
CA ARG A 160 47.53 10.30 18.05
C ARG A 160 48.40 9.76 16.92
N LEU A 161 48.16 10.14 15.66
CA LEU A 161 48.96 9.75 14.52
C LEU A 161 50.39 10.28 14.63
N GLY A 162 50.57 11.51 15.13
CA GLY A 162 51.89 12.12 15.38
C GLY A 162 52.66 11.48 16.56
N MET A 163 51.96 10.90 17.54
CA MET A 163 52.53 10.22 18.68
C MET A 163 52.83 8.74 18.44
N ALA A 164 52.32 8.15 17.35
CA ALA A 164 52.57 6.76 17.01
C ALA A 164 54.04 6.48 16.67
N HIS A 165 54.59 5.46 17.28
CA HIS A 165 56.04 5.13 17.20
C HIS A 165 56.35 4.17 16.07
N THR A 166 55.39 3.37 15.63
CA THR A 166 55.54 2.36 14.60
C THR A 166 54.59 2.58 13.43
N ASP A 167 54.95 2.07 12.26
CA ASP A 167 54.08 2.12 11.07
C ASP A 167 52.81 1.30 11.29
N ASP A 168 52.86 0.17 12.02
CA ASP A 168 51.71 -0.65 12.37
C ASP A 168 50.70 0.12 13.25
N GLU A 169 51.18 0.91 14.21
CA GLU A 169 50.31 1.79 15.03
C GLU A 169 49.61 2.86 14.12
N ARG A 170 50.35 3.48 13.19
CA ARG A 170 49.80 4.46 12.26
C ARG A 170 48.77 3.85 11.31
N VAL A 171 49.09 2.67 10.76
CA VAL A 171 48.14 1.88 9.93
C VAL A 171 46.87 1.59 10.71
N SER A 172 47.00 1.08 11.96
CA SER A 172 45.85 0.76 12.79
C SER A 172 44.96 1.98 13.05
N LEU A 173 45.52 3.17 13.31
CA LEU A 173 44.77 4.42 13.47
C LEU A 173 44.05 4.84 12.19
N LEU A 174 44.72 4.79 11.05
CA LEU A 174 44.11 5.22 9.77
C LEU A 174 43.04 4.24 9.27
N LEU A 175 43.17 2.94 9.60
CA LEU A 175 42.18 1.93 9.26
C LEU A 175 41.06 1.80 10.29
N ALA A 176 41.14 2.48 11.43
CA ALA A 176 40.16 2.38 12.49
C ALA A 176 38.74 2.84 12.03
N PRO A 177 37.67 2.19 12.49
CA PRO A 177 36.30 2.57 12.13
C PRO A 177 35.96 4.03 12.52
N GLU A 178 36.44 4.50 13.68
CA GLU A 178 36.22 5.88 14.13
C GLU A 178 36.85 6.90 13.19
N THR A 179 38.02 6.61 12.61
CA THR A 179 38.67 7.46 11.62
C THR A 179 37.85 7.53 10.34
N ALA A 180 37.31 6.39 9.88
CA ALA A 180 36.42 6.36 8.70
C ALA A 180 35.16 7.23 8.90
N VAL A 181 34.53 7.14 10.07
CA VAL A 181 33.34 7.95 10.39
C VAL A 181 33.66 9.45 10.43
N ALA A 182 34.76 9.83 11.07
CA ALA A 182 35.15 11.24 11.15
C ALA A 182 35.54 11.81 9.78
N MET A 183 36.27 11.05 8.95
CA MET A 183 36.63 11.44 7.59
C MET A 183 35.41 11.54 6.67
N ALA A 184 34.46 10.62 6.76
CA ALA A 184 33.21 10.65 6.02
C ALA A 184 32.33 11.87 6.36
N ALA A 185 32.38 12.33 7.62
CA ALA A 185 31.68 13.54 8.06
C ALA A 185 32.32 14.83 7.50
N ALA A 186 33.63 14.80 7.21
CA ALA A 186 34.39 15.93 6.65
C ALA A 186 34.62 15.81 5.11
N ASP A 187 33.98 14.82 4.46
CA ASP A 187 34.13 14.54 3.03
C ASP A 187 33.62 15.71 2.18
N PRO A 188 34.45 16.31 1.29
CA PRO A 188 34.04 17.40 0.41
C PRO A 188 33.10 16.97 -0.71
N ARG A 189 32.95 15.66 -0.96
CA ARG A 189 32.16 15.07 -2.05
C ARG A 189 32.57 15.61 -3.41
N GLU A 190 33.85 15.53 -3.72
CA GLU A 190 34.39 15.98 -4.99
C GLU A 190 33.81 15.14 -6.15
N HIS A 191 33.57 15.80 -7.29
CA HIS A 191 32.98 15.17 -8.49
C HIS A 191 31.64 14.47 -8.25
N CYS A 192 30.79 15.06 -7.41
CA CYS A 192 29.48 14.52 -7.10
C CYS A 192 28.57 14.47 -8.34
N SER A 193 28.14 13.26 -8.72
CA SER A 193 27.06 13.05 -9.68
C SER A 193 25.72 13.02 -8.97
N ARG A 194 24.69 13.54 -9.63
CA ARG A 194 23.34 13.60 -9.08
C ARG A 194 22.34 13.06 -10.09
N SER A 195 21.41 12.22 -9.63
CA SER A 195 20.30 11.75 -10.45
C SER A 195 19.32 12.87 -10.79
N ARG A 196 18.37 12.59 -11.68
CA ARG A 196 17.17 13.44 -11.80
C ARG A 196 16.40 13.47 -10.47
N VAL A 197 15.52 14.45 -10.33
CA VAL A 197 14.60 14.55 -9.20
C VAL A 197 13.44 13.58 -9.40
N TYR A 198 13.15 12.76 -8.41
CA TYR A 198 12.05 11.80 -8.40
C TYR A 198 10.95 12.26 -7.44
N PRO A 199 9.71 12.36 -7.91
CA PRO A 199 8.59 12.77 -7.06
C PRO A 199 8.13 11.62 -6.16
N LEU A 200 7.71 11.97 -4.93
CA LEU A 200 7.18 11.05 -3.93
C LEU A 200 5.94 11.67 -3.29
N ASP A 201 4.82 10.96 -3.31
CA ASP A 201 3.58 11.37 -2.67
C ASP A 201 3.46 10.71 -1.30
N VAL A 202 3.62 11.49 -0.24
CA VAL A 202 3.52 11.02 1.13
C VAL A 202 2.13 11.29 1.65
N GLU A 203 1.39 10.20 1.93
CA GLU A 203 0.03 10.24 2.42
C GLU A 203 -0.05 9.82 3.89
N ARG A 204 -1.21 10.00 4.50
CA ARG A 204 -1.47 9.54 5.87
C ARG A 204 -1.55 8.01 5.94
N THR A 205 -1.37 7.45 7.14
CA THR A 205 -1.29 5.99 7.35
C THR A 205 -2.51 5.24 6.82
N LEU A 206 -3.72 5.80 6.93
CA LEU A 206 -4.96 5.20 6.42
C LEU A 206 -4.95 4.92 4.90
N ALA A 207 -4.09 5.59 4.14
CA ALA A 207 -3.91 5.31 2.71
C ALA A 207 -3.26 3.93 2.44
N GLN A 208 -2.56 3.35 3.43
CA GLN A 208 -1.86 2.07 3.30
C GLN A 208 -2.40 0.99 4.23
N PHE A 209 -2.92 1.37 5.39
CA PHE A 209 -3.42 0.47 6.42
C PHE A 209 -4.77 0.92 6.93
N ALA A 210 -5.82 0.22 6.53
CA ALA A 210 -7.19 0.45 6.97
C ALA A 210 -8.06 -0.79 6.77
N SER A 211 -9.11 -0.90 7.58
CA SER A 211 -10.18 -1.88 7.46
C SER A 211 -11.48 -1.14 7.16
N TRP A 212 -12.16 -1.50 6.07
CA TRP A 212 -13.36 -0.82 5.56
C TRP A 212 -14.62 -1.63 5.82
N TYR A 213 -15.65 -0.99 6.34
CA TYR A 213 -16.99 -1.57 6.53
C TYR A 213 -18.00 -0.79 5.70
N GLU A 214 -18.62 -1.45 4.73
CA GLU A 214 -19.64 -0.85 3.86
C GLU A 214 -21.04 -1.21 4.39
N LEU A 215 -21.93 -0.21 4.51
CA LEU A 215 -23.32 -0.43 4.85
C LEU A 215 -24.23 0.59 4.17
N PHE A 216 -25.50 0.21 4.00
CA PHE A 216 -26.55 1.11 3.55
C PHE A 216 -27.26 1.73 4.76
N PRO A 217 -27.15 3.04 5.01
CA PRO A 217 -27.82 3.69 6.13
C PRO A 217 -29.34 3.42 6.17
N ARG A 218 -29.96 3.28 5.00
CA ARG A 218 -31.41 3.00 4.89
C ARG A 218 -31.84 1.65 5.46
N SER A 219 -30.94 0.69 5.58
CA SER A 219 -31.21 -0.64 6.12
C SER A 219 -30.88 -0.79 7.61
N GLU A 220 -30.30 0.25 8.23
CA GLU A 220 -30.08 0.26 9.69
C GLU A 220 -31.41 0.50 10.43
N THR A 221 -32.26 -0.53 10.41
CA THR A 221 -33.63 -0.51 10.95
C THR A 221 -34.01 -1.92 11.42
N ASP A 222 -34.96 -2.00 12.32
CA ASP A 222 -35.58 -3.23 12.83
C ASP A 222 -36.92 -3.59 12.13
N ASP A 223 -37.40 -2.71 11.24
CA ASP A 223 -38.64 -2.89 10.49
C ASP A 223 -38.35 -2.80 8.95
N PRO A 224 -38.60 -3.85 8.17
CA PRO A 224 -38.37 -3.85 6.73
C PRO A 224 -39.22 -2.83 5.95
N ASN A 225 -40.25 -2.28 6.58
CA ASN A 225 -41.09 -1.24 5.98
C ASN A 225 -40.71 0.19 6.42
N ARG A 226 -39.68 0.33 7.27
CA ARG A 226 -39.18 1.61 7.75
C ARG A 226 -37.80 1.88 7.15
N HIS A 227 -37.66 3.01 6.49
CA HIS A 227 -36.35 3.49 6.03
C HIS A 227 -35.47 3.83 7.25
N GLY A 228 -34.26 3.28 7.34
CA GLY A 228 -33.26 3.65 8.31
C GLY A 228 -32.77 5.09 8.14
N THR A 229 -32.21 5.66 9.18
CA THR A 229 -31.75 7.05 9.25
C THR A 229 -30.29 7.13 9.70
N PHE A 230 -29.67 8.29 9.56
CA PHE A 230 -28.33 8.53 10.12
C PHE A 230 -28.30 8.30 11.65
N ARG A 231 -29.36 8.61 12.36
CA ARG A 231 -29.49 8.34 13.81
C ARG A 231 -29.53 6.83 14.13
N ASP A 232 -30.05 6.02 13.23
CA ASP A 232 -30.02 4.56 13.41
C ASP A 232 -28.60 4.02 13.21
N VAL A 233 -27.81 4.59 12.31
CA VAL A 233 -26.38 4.24 12.10
C VAL A 233 -25.56 4.49 13.35
N HIS A 234 -25.84 5.53 14.14
CA HIS A 234 -25.15 5.78 15.42
C HIS A 234 -25.09 4.54 16.32
N LYS A 235 -26.15 3.74 16.35
CA LYS A 235 -26.24 2.53 17.17
C LYS A 235 -25.26 1.44 16.76
N ARG A 236 -24.78 1.49 15.50
CA ARG A 236 -23.85 0.51 14.92
C ARG A 236 -22.38 0.86 15.14
N LEU A 237 -22.05 2.14 15.35
CA LEU A 237 -20.67 2.62 15.45
C LEU A 237 -19.81 1.85 16.46
N PRO A 238 -20.27 1.58 17.71
CA PRO A 238 -19.49 0.81 18.68
C PRO A 238 -19.16 -0.60 18.18
N ALA A 239 -20.15 -1.33 17.65
CA ALA A 239 -19.97 -2.70 17.20
C ALA A 239 -19.03 -2.79 15.98
N ILE A 240 -19.11 -1.85 15.04
CA ILE A 240 -18.21 -1.76 13.88
C ILE A 240 -16.78 -1.48 14.35
N ARG A 241 -16.61 -0.56 15.31
CA ARG A 241 -15.30 -0.26 15.88
C ARG A 241 -14.72 -1.44 16.68
N ASP A 242 -15.55 -2.16 17.43
CA ASP A 242 -15.14 -3.34 18.21
C ASP A 242 -14.65 -4.48 17.30
N MET A 243 -15.22 -4.61 16.09
CA MET A 243 -14.69 -5.49 15.05
C MET A 243 -13.34 -5.02 14.48
N GLY A 244 -12.90 -3.80 14.82
CA GLY A 244 -11.58 -3.28 14.41
C GLY A 244 -11.57 -2.54 13.07
N PHE A 245 -12.70 -2.05 12.59
CA PHE A 245 -12.75 -1.23 11.38
C PHE A 245 -12.29 0.21 11.63
N ASP A 246 -11.81 0.86 10.57
CA ASP A 246 -11.29 2.23 10.56
C ASP A 246 -12.14 3.15 9.72
N VAL A 247 -12.73 2.64 8.65
CA VAL A 247 -13.54 3.39 7.68
C VAL A 247 -14.93 2.80 7.60
N LEU A 248 -15.93 3.66 7.75
CA LEU A 248 -17.33 3.36 7.53
C LEU A 248 -17.76 3.97 6.20
N TYR A 249 -18.01 3.11 5.20
CA TYR A 249 -18.33 3.52 3.85
C TYR A 249 -19.81 3.39 3.55
N PHE A 250 -20.39 4.45 2.97
CA PHE A 250 -21.78 4.51 2.52
C PHE A 250 -21.88 4.58 1.00
N PRO A 251 -22.68 3.71 0.36
CA PRO A 251 -23.19 3.97 -0.97
C PRO A 251 -23.87 5.34 -1.04
N PRO A 252 -24.19 5.89 -2.24
CA PRO A 252 -24.72 7.25 -2.35
C PRO A 252 -25.86 7.54 -1.40
N ILE A 253 -25.78 8.65 -0.68
CA ILE A 253 -26.75 9.11 0.33
C ILE A 253 -27.71 10.19 -0.22
N HIS A 254 -27.67 10.40 -1.52
CA HIS A 254 -28.36 11.48 -2.21
C HIS A 254 -29.82 11.12 -2.53
N PRO A 255 -30.67 12.11 -2.86
CA PRO A 255 -32.01 11.87 -3.37
C PRO A 255 -32.01 10.93 -4.58
N ILE A 256 -33.00 10.04 -4.66
CA ILE A 256 -33.09 9.00 -5.68
C ILE A 256 -34.20 9.36 -6.66
N GLY A 257 -33.92 9.26 -7.97
CA GLY A 257 -34.87 9.52 -9.04
C GLY A 257 -36.12 8.63 -9.00
N ARG A 258 -37.20 9.10 -9.61
CA ARG A 258 -38.48 8.39 -9.70
C ARG A 258 -38.72 7.78 -11.08
N GLN A 259 -38.22 8.43 -12.12
CA GLN A 259 -38.35 7.93 -13.49
C GLN A 259 -37.52 6.66 -13.69
N HIS A 260 -38.12 5.62 -14.24
CA HIS A 260 -37.51 4.31 -14.44
C HIS A 260 -36.91 3.67 -13.17
N ARG A 261 -37.42 4.07 -12.00
CA ARG A 261 -36.96 3.51 -10.71
C ARG A 261 -36.96 1.99 -10.73
N LYS A 262 -35.92 1.40 -10.20
CA LYS A 262 -35.79 -0.06 -10.09
C LYS A 262 -36.50 -0.58 -8.87
N GLY A 263 -37.17 -1.71 -9.04
CA GLY A 263 -37.74 -2.49 -7.94
C GLY A 263 -36.83 -3.65 -7.48
N PRO A 264 -37.30 -4.50 -6.55
CA PRO A 264 -36.55 -5.64 -6.02
C PRO A 264 -35.90 -6.48 -7.11
N ASN A 265 -34.69 -7.00 -6.81
CA ASN A 265 -33.88 -7.79 -7.74
C ASN A 265 -33.65 -7.12 -9.11
N ASN A 266 -33.49 -5.79 -9.12
CA ASN A 266 -33.30 -4.98 -10.35
C ASN A 266 -34.49 -5.04 -11.32
N SER A 267 -35.70 -5.25 -10.81
CA SER A 267 -36.92 -5.20 -11.62
C SER A 267 -37.06 -3.84 -12.33
N LEU A 268 -37.51 -3.87 -13.58
CA LEU A 268 -37.79 -2.65 -14.38
C LEU A 268 -39.02 -1.88 -13.88
N GLN A 269 -39.80 -2.45 -12.99
CA GLN A 269 -41.00 -1.83 -12.40
C GLN A 269 -40.85 -1.80 -10.88
N ALA A 270 -40.83 -0.59 -10.34
CA ALA A 270 -40.87 -0.37 -8.93
C ALA A 270 -42.30 -0.23 -8.42
N GLY A 271 -42.55 -0.80 -7.23
CA GLY A 271 -43.76 -0.51 -6.46
C GLY A 271 -43.69 0.90 -5.86
N PRO A 272 -44.82 1.42 -5.34
CA PRO A 272 -44.92 2.79 -4.85
C PRO A 272 -44.00 3.06 -3.62
N ASN A 273 -43.63 2.02 -2.88
CA ASN A 273 -42.79 2.10 -1.69
C ASN A 273 -41.35 1.59 -1.90
N ASP A 274 -41.00 1.16 -3.12
CA ASP A 274 -39.66 0.67 -3.39
C ASP A 274 -38.65 1.83 -3.34
N PRO A 275 -37.53 1.68 -2.60
CA PRO A 275 -36.58 2.76 -2.41
C PRO A 275 -35.80 3.12 -3.68
N GLY A 276 -35.70 2.18 -4.62
CA GLY A 276 -34.87 2.32 -5.81
C GLY A 276 -33.37 2.17 -5.56
N SER A 277 -32.58 2.29 -6.63
CA SER A 277 -31.11 2.24 -6.54
C SER A 277 -30.57 3.59 -6.04
N PRO A 278 -29.69 3.62 -5.04
CA PRO A 278 -29.05 4.85 -4.58
C PRO A 278 -28.13 5.47 -5.64
N TYR A 279 -27.74 4.70 -6.66
CA TYR A 279 -26.94 5.17 -7.79
C TYR A 279 -27.75 5.96 -8.85
N ALA A 280 -29.08 5.94 -8.79
CA ALA A 280 -29.93 6.79 -9.58
C ALA A 280 -30.08 8.17 -8.90
N ILE A 281 -28.99 8.94 -8.85
CA ILE A 281 -28.84 10.15 -8.05
C ILE A 281 -29.64 11.30 -8.64
N GLY A 282 -30.41 11.97 -7.79
CA GLY A 282 -31.13 13.22 -8.04
C GLY A 282 -32.62 13.07 -8.19
N SER A 283 -33.34 14.00 -7.59
CA SER A 283 -34.79 14.18 -7.69
C SER A 283 -35.16 15.66 -7.52
N GLU A 284 -36.43 15.96 -7.32
CA GLU A 284 -36.88 17.29 -6.94
C GLU A 284 -36.31 17.77 -5.61
N ASP A 285 -35.82 16.83 -4.77
CA ASP A 285 -35.23 17.12 -3.45
C ASP A 285 -33.72 17.50 -3.53
N GLY A 286 -33.10 17.44 -4.71
CA GLY A 286 -31.72 17.84 -4.95
C GLY A 286 -30.88 16.82 -5.73
N GLY A 287 -29.60 17.11 -5.86
CA GLY A 287 -28.61 16.32 -6.59
C GLY A 287 -27.52 15.71 -5.71
N HIS A 288 -26.29 15.74 -6.20
CA HIS A 288 -25.11 15.17 -5.53
C HIS A 288 -24.65 15.91 -4.24
N ASP A 289 -25.18 17.09 -4.02
CA ASP A 289 -24.92 17.94 -2.85
C ASP A 289 -26.06 17.91 -1.81
N ALA A 290 -27.06 17.07 -2.04
CA ALA A 290 -28.24 16.93 -1.17
C ALA A 290 -28.29 15.55 -0.52
N ILE A 291 -28.98 15.48 0.64
CA ILE A 291 -29.24 14.24 1.37
C ILE A 291 -30.63 13.72 1.02
N HIS A 292 -30.74 12.39 0.88
CA HIS A 292 -32.03 11.72 0.73
C HIS A 292 -32.94 12.05 1.93
N PRO A 293 -34.15 12.60 1.73
CA PRO A 293 -34.98 13.12 2.85
C PRO A 293 -35.28 12.10 3.95
N GLN A 294 -35.39 10.81 3.61
CA GLN A 294 -35.67 9.75 4.59
C GLN A 294 -34.43 9.36 5.43
N LEU A 295 -33.22 9.76 5.06
CA LEU A 295 -32.02 9.54 5.86
C LEU A 295 -31.89 10.55 7.01
N GLY A 296 -32.43 11.74 6.83
CA GLY A 296 -32.33 12.85 7.78
C GLY A 296 -31.92 14.16 7.14
N THR A 297 -31.40 15.06 7.93
CA THR A 297 -30.92 16.39 7.54
C THR A 297 -29.40 16.42 7.39
N LEU A 298 -28.88 17.53 6.87
CA LEU A 298 -27.44 17.79 6.81
C LEU A 298 -26.82 17.86 8.23
N ASP A 299 -27.56 18.36 9.21
CA ASP A 299 -27.11 18.40 10.59
C ASP A 299 -27.08 17.00 11.22
N ASP A 300 -28.06 16.12 10.91
CA ASP A 300 -28.00 14.70 11.33
C ASP A 300 -26.79 13.99 10.74
N PHE A 301 -26.40 14.32 9.50
CA PHE A 301 -25.19 13.79 8.87
C PHE A 301 -23.92 14.29 9.55
N ARG A 302 -23.83 15.59 9.85
CA ARG A 302 -22.68 16.17 10.58
C ARG A 302 -22.54 15.55 11.98
N GLU A 303 -23.65 15.34 12.69
CA GLU A 303 -23.68 14.64 13.98
C GLU A 303 -23.12 13.21 13.82
N LEU A 304 -23.52 12.49 12.76
CA LEU A 304 -22.99 11.14 12.48
C LEU A 304 -21.48 11.16 12.19
N VAL A 305 -20.98 12.11 11.39
CA VAL A 305 -19.56 12.26 11.10
C VAL A 305 -18.78 12.49 12.41
N ALA A 306 -19.25 13.39 13.26
CA ALA A 306 -18.62 13.67 14.55
C ALA A 306 -18.63 12.44 15.47
N ALA A 307 -19.75 11.74 15.57
CA ALA A 307 -19.86 10.53 16.38
C ALA A 307 -18.97 9.38 15.85
N ALA A 308 -18.85 9.23 14.53
CA ALA A 308 -17.93 8.27 13.93
C ALA A 308 -16.48 8.57 14.34
N GLN A 309 -16.06 9.84 14.29
CA GLN A 309 -14.72 10.28 14.69
C GLN A 309 -14.46 10.03 16.19
N GLU A 310 -15.45 10.25 17.07
CA GLU A 310 -15.34 9.94 18.50
C GLU A 310 -15.12 8.43 18.75
N HIS A 311 -15.66 7.57 17.89
CA HIS A 311 -15.41 6.12 17.91
C HIS A 311 -14.13 5.71 17.18
N GLY A 312 -13.37 6.67 16.60
CA GLY A 312 -12.17 6.40 15.82
C GLY A 312 -12.46 5.78 14.46
N LEU A 313 -13.61 6.10 13.88
CA LEU A 313 -14.02 5.75 12.53
C LEU A 313 -14.01 6.99 11.64
N GLU A 314 -13.66 6.85 10.38
CA GLU A 314 -13.84 7.91 9.36
C GLU A 314 -14.92 7.50 8.37
N ILE A 315 -15.78 8.45 8.00
CA ILE A 315 -16.82 8.21 6.99
C ILE A 315 -16.22 8.36 5.60
N ALA A 316 -16.45 7.37 4.75
CA ALA A 316 -16.24 7.44 3.32
C ALA A 316 -17.58 7.56 2.59
N LEU A 317 -17.66 8.47 1.61
CA LEU A 317 -18.81 8.59 0.73
C LEU A 317 -18.50 8.07 -0.67
N ASP A 318 -19.54 7.53 -1.30
CA ASP A 318 -19.49 7.17 -2.71
C ASP A 318 -19.61 8.42 -3.59
N PHE A 319 -18.66 8.58 -4.51
CA PHE A 319 -18.70 9.60 -5.54
C PHE A 319 -19.01 8.94 -6.89
N ALA A 320 -20.30 8.82 -7.18
CA ALA A 320 -20.82 8.24 -8.41
C ALA A 320 -21.23 9.37 -9.38
N ILE A 321 -20.48 9.56 -10.46
CA ILE A 321 -20.76 10.59 -11.47
C ILE A 321 -21.77 10.05 -12.47
N GLN A 322 -23.03 10.01 -12.07
CA GLN A 322 -24.18 9.63 -12.87
C GLN A 322 -25.44 10.25 -12.26
N CYS A 323 -26.43 10.55 -13.10
CA CYS A 323 -27.65 11.22 -12.68
C CYS A 323 -28.86 10.33 -12.96
N SER A 324 -29.92 10.48 -12.18
CA SER A 324 -31.24 10.04 -12.58
C SER A 324 -31.79 10.96 -13.68
N GLN A 325 -32.87 10.57 -14.35
CA GLN A 325 -33.56 11.46 -15.31
C GLN A 325 -34.31 12.63 -14.63
N ASP A 326 -34.43 12.60 -13.29
CA ASP A 326 -35.04 13.65 -12.48
C ASP A 326 -34.05 14.62 -11.86
N HIS A 327 -32.72 14.42 -12.09
CA HIS A 327 -31.68 15.25 -11.53
C HIS A 327 -31.82 16.72 -11.94
N PRO A 328 -31.64 17.70 -11.03
CA PRO A 328 -31.76 19.13 -11.35
C PRO A 328 -30.92 19.57 -12.56
N TRP A 329 -29.72 19.04 -12.71
CA TRP A 329 -28.81 19.38 -13.82
C TRP A 329 -29.40 19.09 -15.22
N LEU A 330 -30.33 18.14 -15.37
CA LEU A 330 -30.96 17.90 -16.68
C LEU A 330 -31.80 19.07 -17.13
N LYS A 331 -32.35 19.86 -16.19
CA LYS A 331 -33.13 21.07 -16.49
C LYS A 331 -32.23 22.31 -16.57
N GLU A 332 -31.27 22.41 -15.68
CA GLU A 332 -30.39 23.56 -15.52
C GLU A 332 -29.29 23.58 -16.59
N HIS A 333 -28.76 22.41 -16.92
CA HIS A 333 -27.59 22.21 -17.79
C HIS A 333 -27.80 21.05 -18.79
N PRO A 334 -28.85 21.12 -19.66
CA PRO A 334 -29.15 20.03 -20.61
C PRO A 334 -27.98 19.70 -21.55
N GLY A 335 -27.11 20.67 -21.85
CA GLY A 335 -25.91 20.49 -22.66
C GLY A 335 -24.79 19.66 -21.99
N TRP A 336 -24.91 19.33 -20.71
CA TRP A 336 -23.97 18.41 -20.02
C TRP A 336 -24.25 16.93 -20.30
N PHE A 337 -25.32 16.63 -21.07
CA PHE A 337 -25.77 15.26 -21.33
C PHE A 337 -25.82 14.98 -22.84
N SER A 338 -25.66 13.70 -23.17
CA SER A 338 -25.80 13.26 -24.55
C SER A 338 -27.26 12.93 -24.88
N TRP A 339 -27.75 13.44 -26.00
CA TRP A 339 -29.12 13.24 -26.51
C TRP A 339 -29.11 12.43 -27.80
N ARG A 340 -30.15 11.63 -28.01
CA ARG A 340 -30.33 10.87 -29.24
C ARG A 340 -30.98 11.75 -30.32
N PRO A 341 -30.89 11.40 -31.62
CA PRO A 341 -31.48 12.19 -32.71
C PRO A 341 -33.01 12.37 -32.61
N ASP A 342 -33.71 11.50 -31.89
CA ASP A 342 -35.13 11.58 -31.62
C ASP A 342 -35.49 12.47 -30.41
N GLY A 343 -34.51 13.12 -29.80
CA GLY A 343 -34.70 13.98 -28.65
C GLY A 343 -34.77 13.25 -27.29
N THR A 344 -34.64 11.92 -27.29
CA THR A 344 -34.57 11.16 -26.02
C THR A 344 -33.16 11.20 -25.44
N ILE A 345 -33.06 11.14 -24.10
CA ILE A 345 -31.77 11.14 -23.44
C ILE A 345 -31.06 9.79 -23.62
N LYS A 346 -29.72 9.84 -23.74
CA LYS A 346 -28.91 8.65 -23.80
C LYS A 346 -28.64 8.14 -22.36
N TYR A 347 -29.32 7.07 -21.95
CA TYR A 347 -29.09 6.44 -20.64
C TYR A 347 -27.81 5.59 -20.62
N ALA A 348 -27.36 5.23 -19.45
CA ALA A 348 -26.17 4.40 -19.25
C ALA A 348 -26.39 2.96 -19.77
N GLU A 349 -25.41 2.44 -20.51
CA GLU A 349 -25.44 1.10 -21.07
C GLU A 349 -24.08 0.43 -20.91
N ASN A 350 -24.12 -0.88 -20.62
CA ASN A 350 -23.01 -1.80 -20.80
C ASN A 350 -23.57 -3.02 -21.56
N PRO A 351 -23.63 -2.96 -22.90
CA PRO A 351 -24.39 -3.91 -23.70
C PRO A 351 -24.05 -5.37 -23.35
N PRO A 352 -25.05 -6.27 -23.18
CA PRO A 352 -26.48 -6.00 -23.42
C PRO A 352 -27.24 -5.36 -22.24
N LYS A 353 -26.56 -5.07 -21.09
CA LYS A 353 -27.20 -4.47 -19.91
C LYS A 353 -27.55 -3.00 -20.19
N LYS A 354 -28.76 -2.60 -19.76
CA LYS A 354 -29.30 -1.25 -19.86
C LYS A 354 -29.68 -0.74 -18.49
N TYR A 355 -29.24 0.49 -18.16
CA TYR A 355 -29.52 1.14 -16.88
C TYR A 355 -30.40 2.38 -17.15
N GLN A 356 -31.70 2.15 -17.40
CA GLN A 356 -32.64 3.21 -17.82
C GLN A 356 -32.90 4.24 -16.70
N ASP A 357 -32.63 3.90 -15.45
CA ASP A 357 -32.74 4.74 -14.28
C ASP A 357 -31.58 5.75 -14.12
N ILE A 358 -30.50 5.60 -14.89
CA ILE A 358 -29.32 6.46 -14.81
C ILE A 358 -28.88 6.97 -16.19
N VAL A 359 -28.40 8.20 -16.23
CA VAL A 359 -27.81 8.87 -17.40
C VAL A 359 -26.40 9.34 -17.04
N ASN A 360 -25.49 9.23 -18.00
CA ASN A 360 -24.14 9.70 -17.86
C ASN A 360 -24.00 11.14 -18.33
N VAL A 361 -23.16 11.91 -17.64
CA VAL A 361 -22.73 13.23 -18.15
C VAL A 361 -21.73 13.07 -19.30
N ASP A 362 -21.67 14.04 -20.19
CA ASP A 362 -20.70 14.14 -21.28
C ASP A 362 -19.63 15.15 -20.92
N PHE A 363 -18.45 14.64 -20.53
CA PHE A 363 -17.33 15.46 -20.04
C PHE A 363 -16.73 16.41 -21.07
N TYR A 364 -16.97 16.17 -22.36
CA TYR A 364 -16.39 16.92 -23.48
C TYR A 364 -17.43 17.63 -24.36
N ALA A 365 -18.71 17.62 -23.95
CA ALA A 365 -19.70 18.45 -24.60
C ALA A 365 -19.29 19.94 -24.51
N GLU A 366 -19.59 20.71 -25.54
CA GLU A 366 -19.18 22.12 -25.61
C GLU A 366 -19.65 22.93 -24.38
N ASP A 367 -20.90 22.69 -23.94
CA ASP A 367 -21.49 23.36 -22.77
C ASP A 367 -21.01 22.76 -21.42
N ALA A 368 -20.28 21.62 -21.43
CA ALA A 368 -19.81 20.96 -20.23
C ALA A 368 -18.40 21.42 -19.79
N MET A 369 -17.63 21.97 -20.69
CA MET A 369 -16.26 22.39 -20.37
C MET A 369 -16.14 23.90 -20.24
N PRO A 370 -15.57 24.42 -19.09
CA PRO A 370 -15.06 23.69 -17.92
C PRO A 370 -16.10 23.46 -16.81
N ASP A 371 -17.33 23.94 -16.98
CA ASP A 371 -18.31 24.15 -15.90
C ASP A 371 -18.72 22.85 -15.21
N LEU A 372 -18.95 21.77 -15.95
CA LEU A 372 -19.23 20.45 -15.37
C LEU A 372 -18.06 19.94 -14.50
N TRP A 373 -16.81 20.11 -14.95
CA TRP A 373 -15.65 19.68 -14.19
C TRP A 373 -15.54 20.43 -12.87
N ILE A 374 -15.78 21.74 -12.90
CA ILE A 374 -15.80 22.60 -11.71
C ILE A 374 -16.95 22.20 -10.78
N ALA A 375 -18.14 21.98 -11.30
CA ALA A 375 -19.31 21.55 -10.51
C ALA A 375 -19.06 20.21 -9.80
N LEU A 376 -18.46 19.23 -10.50
CA LEU A 376 -18.10 17.94 -9.91
C LEU A 376 -17.03 18.06 -8.82
N ARG A 377 -16.03 18.93 -9.00
CA ARG A 377 -15.07 19.26 -7.94
C ARG A 377 -15.76 19.89 -6.73
N ASP A 378 -16.67 20.81 -6.97
CA ASP A 378 -17.38 21.54 -5.90
C ASP A 378 -18.34 20.61 -5.13
N VAL A 379 -18.90 19.58 -5.76
CA VAL A 379 -19.62 18.50 -5.08
C VAL A 379 -18.71 17.78 -4.08
N VAL A 380 -17.50 17.37 -4.49
CA VAL A 380 -16.54 16.75 -3.57
C VAL A 380 -16.21 17.70 -2.43
N TRP A 381 -15.94 18.97 -2.74
CA TRP A 381 -15.60 19.98 -1.75
C TRP A 381 -16.74 20.27 -0.77
N HIS A 382 -17.99 20.27 -1.24
CA HIS A 382 -19.17 20.38 -0.38
C HIS A 382 -19.13 19.33 0.76
N TRP A 383 -18.88 18.05 0.42
CA TRP A 383 -18.81 16.99 1.43
C TRP A 383 -17.56 17.05 2.30
N VAL A 384 -16.45 17.57 1.78
CA VAL A 384 -15.25 17.86 2.59
C VAL A 384 -15.57 18.88 3.69
N GLU A 385 -16.33 19.92 3.37
CA GLU A 385 -16.79 20.91 4.34
C GLU A 385 -17.73 20.31 5.41
N GLN A 386 -18.38 19.19 5.14
CA GLN A 386 -19.16 18.43 6.11
C GLN A 386 -18.31 17.46 6.96
N GLY A 387 -16.99 17.41 6.76
CA GLY A 387 -16.06 16.59 7.52
C GLY A 387 -15.68 15.26 6.86
N VAL A 388 -16.11 15.02 5.62
CA VAL A 388 -15.73 13.80 4.87
C VAL A 388 -14.30 13.95 4.34
N LYS A 389 -13.48 12.93 4.56
CA LYS A 389 -12.07 12.91 4.13
C LYS A 389 -11.77 11.82 3.10
N ILE A 390 -12.70 10.94 2.84
CA ILE A 390 -12.50 9.74 2.01
C ILE A 390 -13.63 9.62 1.01
N PHE A 391 -13.29 9.40 -0.25
CA PHE A 391 -14.24 9.18 -1.34
C PHE A 391 -13.93 7.87 -2.04
N ARG A 392 -14.92 6.96 -2.08
CA ARG A 392 -14.91 5.82 -3.00
C ARG A 392 -15.51 6.29 -4.31
N VAL A 393 -14.80 6.10 -5.39
CA VAL A 393 -15.22 6.59 -6.70
C VAL A 393 -15.75 5.45 -7.54
N ASP A 394 -17.02 5.58 -7.94
CA ASP A 394 -17.73 4.60 -8.76
C ASP A 394 -17.24 4.62 -10.22
N ASN A 395 -16.81 3.47 -10.72
CA ASN A 395 -16.41 3.25 -12.12
C ASN A 395 -15.53 4.38 -12.71
N PRO A 396 -14.41 4.81 -12.09
CA PRO A 396 -13.60 5.92 -12.58
C PRO A 396 -12.98 5.65 -13.96
N HIS A 397 -12.80 4.39 -14.33
CA HIS A 397 -12.25 3.97 -15.61
C HIS A 397 -13.17 4.28 -16.81
N THR A 398 -14.43 4.65 -16.56
CA THR A 398 -15.40 5.07 -17.59
C THR A 398 -15.43 6.58 -17.78
N LYS A 399 -14.65 7.34 -17.05
CA LYS A 399 -14.53 8.80 -17.08
C LYS A 399 -13.12 9.21 -17.51
N PRO A 400 -12.93 10.47 -18.00
CA PRO A 400 -11.63 10.89 -18.53
C PRO A 400 -10.50 10.87 -17.48
N LEU A 401 -9.37 10.25 -17.81
CA LEU A 401 -8.17 10.27 -16.95
C LEU A 401 -7.67 11.70 -16.64
N PRO A 402 -7.65 12.66 -17.60
CA PRO A 402 -7.28 14.05 -17.31
C PRO A 402 -8.19 14.73 -16.28
N PHE A 403 -9.48 14.41 -16.29
CA PHE A 403 -10.41 14.92 -15.26
C PHE A 403 -10.01 14.46 -13.86
N TRP A 404 -9.73 13.17 -13.69
CA TRP A 404 -9.33 12.63 -12.39
C TRP A 404 -7.98 13.17 -11.92
N GLU A 405 -6.98 13.21 -12.81
CA GLU A 405 -5.66 13.75 -12.49
C GLU A 405 -5.76 15.20 -12.00
N TRP A 406 -6.56 16.04 -12.69
CA TRP A 406 -6.82 17.41 -12.28
C TRP A 406 -7.62 17.51 -10.98
N LEU A 407 -8.76 16.80 -10.86
CA LEU A 407 -9.64 16.89 -9.70
C LEU A 407 -8.91 16.47 -8.41
N ILE A 408 -8.23 15.33 -8.44
CA ILE A 408 -7.50 14.82 -7.28
C ILE A 408 -6.36 15.78 -6.89
N ALA A 409 -5.64 16.31 -7.88
CA ALA A 409 -4.58 17.28 -7.62
C ALA A 409 -5.10 18.59 -7.02
N ASP A 410 -6.22 19.13 -7.56
CA ASP A 410 -6.87 20.36 -7.04
C ASP A 410 -7.35 20.16 -5.60
N ILE A 411 -8.08 19.07 -5.35
CA ILE A 411 -8.65 18.77 -4.03
C ILE A 411 -7.53 18.50 -3.01
N ARG A 412 -6.57 17.65 -3.32
CA ARG A 412 -5.44 17.32 -2.43
C ARG A 412 -4.43 18.47 -2.32
N GLY A 413 -4.40 19.38 -3.27
CA GLY A 413 -3.63 20.63 -3.17
C GLY A 413 -4.14 21.57 -2.07
N ARG A 414 -5.42 21.48 -1.71
CA ARG A 414 -6.05 22.27 -0.63
C ARG A 414 -6.03 21.52 0.71
N ASP A 415 -6.24 20.21 0.69
CA ASP A 415 -6.22 19.35 1.89
C ASP A 415 -5.56 18.00 1.56
N ARG A 416 -4.35 17.81 2.05
CA ARG A 416 -3.53 16.61 1.81
C ARG A 416 -4.05 15.35 2.51
N ASP A 417 -4.94 15.50 3.50
CA ASP A 417 -5.52 14.37 4.22
C ASP A 417 -6.62 13.64 3.44
N LEU A 418 -7.05 14.22 2.31
CA LEU A 418 -8.09 13.64 1.46
C LEU A 418 -7.58 12.43 0.68
N MET A 419 -8.40 11.38 0.63
CA MET A 419 -8.10 10.12 -0.03
C MET A 419 -9.20 9.72 -1.01
N PHE A 420 -8.79 9.09 -2.10
CA PHE A 420 -9.68 8.55 -3.11
C PHE A 420 -9.42 7.06 -3.32
N LEU A 421 -10.48 6.25 -3.24
CA LEU A 421 -10.47 4.81 -3.55
C LEU A 421 -11.14 4.59 -4.92
N SER A 422 -10.42 4.03 -5.88
CA SER A 422 -10.98 3.71 -7.20
C SER A 422 -11.68 2.36 -7.20
N GLU A 423 -12.96 2.34 -7.57
CA GLU A 423 -13.67 1.11 -7.91
C GLU A 423 -13.53 0.88 -9.41
N ALA A 424 -12.56 0.05 -9.77
CA ALA A 424 -12.23 -0.17 -11.18
C ALA A 424 -11.87 -1.63 -11.43
N PHE A 425 -12.84 -2.40 -11.92
CA PHE A 425 -12.62 -3.78 -12.39
C PHE A 425 -12.45 -3.74 -13.91
N THR A 426 -11.24 -3.42 -14.36
CA THR A 426 -10.92 -3.18 -15.75
C THR A 426 -9.53 -3.72 -16.11
N ARG A 427 -9.01 -3.38 -17.28
CA ARG A 427 -7.69 -3.84 -17.73
C ARG A 427 -6.55 -3.39 -16.78
N PRO A 428 -5.52 -4.21 -16.55
CA PRO A 428 -4.44 -3.90 -15.61
C PRO A 428 -3.77 -2.54 -15.84
N GLY A 429 -3.51 -2.17 -17.10
CA GLY A 429 -2.93 -0.88 -17.45
C GLY A 429 -3.78 0.32 -17.03
N MET A 430 -5.11 0.21 -17.12
CA MET A 430 -6.04 1.25 -16.67
C MET A 430 -6.04 1.35 -15.15
N MET A 431 -6.07 0.22 -14.44
CA MET A 431 -6.02 0.18 -12.97
C MET A 431 -4.73 0.80 -12.44
N ALA A 432 -3.59 0.40 -13.01
CA ALA A 432 -2.29 0.99 -12.68
C ALA A 432 -2.26 2.51 -12.95
N ARG A 433 -2.84 2.94 -14.08
CA ARG A 433 -2.90 4.37 -14.43
C ARG A 433 -3.71 5.19 -13.43
N LEU A 434 -4.84 4.67 -12.94
CA LEU A 434 -5.62 5.33 -11.88
C LEU A 434 -4.77 5.50 -10.61
N GLY A 435 -4.04 4.48 -10.20
CA GLY A 435 -3.08 4.60 -9.09
C GLY A 435 -2.04 5.70 -9.31
N LYS A 436 -1.46 5.78 -10.53
CA LYS A 436 -0.43 6.77 -10.89
C LYS A 436 -0.94 8.22 -10.85
N ILE A 437 -2.19 8.46 -11.24
CA ILE A 437 -2.76 9.83 -11.32
C ILE A 437 -3.35 10.35 -10.01
N GLY A 438 -3.20 9.62 -8.89
CA GLY A 438 -3.48 10.14 -7.56
C GLY A 438 -4.46 9.37 -6.70
N TYR A 439 -5.11 8.31 -7.21
CA TYR A 439 -5.93 7.47 -6.35
C TYR A 439 -5.09 6.84 -5.24
N SER A 440 -5.51 7.01 -4.00
CA SER A 440 -4.79 6.52 -2.82
C SER A 440 -4.83 5.00 -2.70
N GLN A 441 -5.97 4.41 -3.07
CA GLN A 441 -6.28 2.99 -2.97
C GLN A 441 -7.08 2.54 -4.19
N SER A 442 -7.12 1.21 -4.44
CA SER A 442 -7.90 0.63 -5.54
C SER A 442 -8.51 -0.70 -5.16
N TYR A 443 -9.74 -0.96 -5.63
CA TYR A 443 -10.28 -2.32 -5.74
C TYR A 443 -9.38 -3.17 -6.63
N THR A 444 -9.51 -4.49 -6.59
CA THR A 444 -8.54 -5.42 -7.14
C THR A 444 -9.18 -6.65 -7.76
N TYR A 445 -8.40 -7.46 -8.47
CA TYR A 445 -8.81 -8.78 -8.93
C TYR A 445 -8.87 -9.85 -7.83
N PHE A 446 -8.51 -9.51 -6.60
CA PHE A 446 -8.53 -10.42 -5.46
C PHE A 446 -9.85 -11.19 -5.35
N THR A 447 -10.98 -10.52 -5.58
CA THR A 447 -12.32 -11.09 -5.50
C THR A 447 -12.48 -12.40 -6.30
N TRP A 448 -11.76 -12.53 -7.43
CA TRP A 448 -11.86 -13.69 -8.36
C TRP A 448 -10.62 -14.58 -8.35
N ARG A 449 -9.70 -14.43 -7.42
CA ARG A 449 -8.54 -15.31 -7.25
C ARG A 449 -8.82 -16.31 -6.14
N ASN A 450 -8.90 -17.61 -6.48
CA ASN A 450 -9.35 -18.65 -5.55
C ASN A 450 -8.37 -19.82 -5.44
N THR A 451 -7.51 -20.05 -6.43
CA THR A 451 -6.51 -21.10 -6.40
C THR A 451 -5.16 -20.63 -5.86
N LYS A 452 -4.35 -21.58 -5.35
CA LYS A 452 -2.99 -21.28 -4.88
C LYS A 452 -2.13 -20.58 -5.95
N ALA A 453 -2.22 -21.07 -7.20
CA ALA A 453 -1.45 -20.47 -8.31
C ALA A 453 -1.88 -19.03 -8.58
N GLU A 454 -3.18 -18.78 -8.76
CA GLU A 454 -3.72 -17.43 -9.03
C GLU A 454 -3.41 -16.44 -7.90
N LEU A 455 -3.54 -16.86 -6.65
CA LEU A 455 -3.27 -16.01 -5.49
C LEU A 455 -1.78 -15.72 -5.37
N SER A 456 -0.92 -16.74 -5.53
CA SER A 456 0.54 -16.56 -5.47
C SER A 456 1.04 -15.64 -6.57
N GLU A 457 0.57 -15.81 -7.80
CA GLU A 457 0.90 -14.97 -8.94
C GLU A 457 0.46 -13.53 -8.69
N TYR A 458 -0.80 -13.33 -8.33
CA TYR A 458 -1.35 -12.00 -8.14
C TYR A 458 -0.72 -11.24 -6.96
N LEU A 459 -0.52 -11.89 -5.83
CA LEU A 459 0.16 -11.28 -4.68
C LEU A 459 1.63 -10.95 -5.00
N THR A 460 2.31 -11.75 -5.83
CA THR A 460 3.65 -11.46 -6.30
C THR A 460 3.65 -10.26 -7.26
N GLU A 461 2.74 -10.21 -8.23
CA GLU A 461 2.58 -9.08 -9.17
C GLU A 461 2.41 -7.75 -8.42
N LEU A 462 1.59 -7.73 -7.38
CA LEU A 462 1.36 -6.53 -6.56
C LEU A 462 2.61 -6.08 -5.76
N ASN A 463 3.58 -6.97 -5.57
CA ASN A 463 4.84 -6.69 -4.88
C ASN A 463 5.98 -6.29 -5.83
N GLU A 464 5.75 -6.32 -7.16
CA GLU A 464 6.75 -5.98 -8.16
C GLU A 464 6.51 -4.59 -8.80
N PRO A 465 7.57 -3.87 -9.21
CA PRO A 465 7.42 -2.64 -9.99
C PRO A 465 6.67 -2.86 -11.31
N PRO A 466 5.87 -1.90 -11.77
CA PRO A 466 5.61 -0.59 -11.17
C PRO A 466 4.49 -0.60 -10.12
N LEU A 467 3.70 -1.68 -9.97
CA LEU A 467 2.52 -1.72 -9.10
C LEU A 467 2.90 -1.48 -7.65
N ARG A 468 3.97 -2.11 -7.18
CA ARG A 468 4.50 -1.93 -5.83
C ARG A 468 4.64 -0.46 -5.43
N ASP A 469 5.03 0.41 -6.37
CA ASP A 469 5.41 1.79 -6.09
C ASP A 469 4.27 2.80 -6.33
N CYS A 470 3.17 2.40 -7.01
CA CYS A 470 2.09 3.33 -7.37
C CYS A 470 0.67 2.82 -7.09
N TYR A 471 0.50 1.57 -6.65
CA TYR A 471 -0.80 0.95 -6.51
C TYR A 471 -0.96 0.36 -5.11
N ARG A 472 -2.00 0.74 -4.37
CA ARG A 472 -2.31 0.16 -3.06
C ARG A 472 -3.60 -0.65 -3.16
N PRO A 473 -3.49 -1.98 -3.12
CA PRO A 473 -4.64 -2.88 -3.27
C PRO A 473 -5.50 -2.89 -2.01
N ASN A 474 -6.79 -2.59 -2.16
CA ASN A 474 -7.80 -2.77 -1.13
C ASN A 474 -8.60 -4.05 -1.44
N PHE A 475 -8.47 -5.06 -0.60
CA PHE A 475 -9.06 -6.38 -0.80
C PHE A 475 -10.49 -6.41 -0.25
N PHE A 476 -11.46 -6.00 -1.04
CA PHE A 476 -12.87 -6.23 -0.73
C PHE A 476 -13.23 -7.70 -0.94
N VAL A 477 -13.80 -8.32 0.08
CA VAL A 477 -14.21 -9.74 0.05
C VAL A 477 -15.54 -9.94 -0.64
N ASN A 478 -16.39 -8.93 -0.63
CA ASN A 478 -17.67 -8.82 -1.32
C ASN A 478 -18.04 -7.34 -1.50
N THR A 479 -19.02 -7.05 -2.34
CA THR A 479 -19.63 -5.72 -2.48
C THR A 479 -21.14 -5.89 -2.67
N PRO A 480 -21.97 -4.84 -2.59
CA PRO A 480 -23.39 -4.96 -2.91
C PRO A 480 -23.70 -5.46 -4.33
N ASP A 481 -22.76 -5.30 -5.25
CA ASP A 481 -22.86 -5.75 -6.64
C ASP A 481 -22.20 -7.10 -6.92
N ILE A 482 -21.38 -7.59 -5.99
CA ILE A 482 -20.57 -8.80 -6.18
C ILE A 482 -20.69 -9.72 -4.97
N ASN A 483 -21.44 -10.81 -5.16
CA ASN A 483 -21.44 -11.99 -4.30
C ASN A 483 -20.62 -13.07 -5.00
N PRO A 484 -19.32 -13.21 -4.72
CA PRO A 484 -18.45 -14.12 -5.46
C PRO A 484 -18.94 -15.55 -5.43
N PHE A 485 -18.83 -16.28 -6.55
CA PHE A 485 -19.24 -17.69 -6.62
C PHE A 485 -18.63 -18.53 -5.48
N PHE A 486 -17.39 -18.25 -5.12
CA PHE A 486 -16.73 -18.94 -4.02
C PHE A 486 -17.50 -18.84 -2.68
N LEU A 487 -18.16 -17.73 -2.40
CA LEU A 487 -18.91 -17.53 -1.16
C LEU A 487 -20.32 -18.14 -1.19
N GLN A 488 -20.88 -18.40 -2.37
CA GLN A 488 -22.28 -18.80 -2.49
C GLN A 488 -22.54 -20.18 -1.87
N ASP A 489 -21.59 -21.13 -2.00
CA ASP A 489 -21.76 -22.51 -1.55
C ASP A 489 -20.76 -22.96 -0.47
N SER A 490 -19.75 -22.16 -0.14
CA SER A 490 -18.64 -22.54 0.74
C SER A 490 -18.94 -22.48 2.24
N GLY A 491 -20.12 -21.97 2.62
CA GLY A 491 -20.53 -21.84 4.01
C GLY A 491 -19.56 -20.96 4.85
N ARG A 492 -19.67 -21.07 6.17
CA ARG A 492 -18.87 -20.29 7.12
C ARG A 492 -17.35 -20.37 6.87
N ALA A 493 -16.87 -21.55 6.49
CA ALA A 493 -15.44 -21.77 6.21
C ALA A 493 -14.94 -20.91 5.05
N GLY A 494 -15.72 -20.80 3.97
CA GLY A 494 -15.35 -19.95 2.83
C GLY A 494 -15.27 -18.46 3.17
N PHE A 495 -16.17 -17.95 4.01
CA PHE A 495 -16.11 -16.59 4.50
C PHE A 495 -14.85 -16.34 5.36
N LEU A 496 -14.50 -17.28 6.23
CA LEU A 496 -13.27 -17.23 7.02
C LEU A 496 -12.00 -17.29 6.13
N ILE A 497 -11.99 -18.15 5.09
CA ILE A 497 -10.89 -18.20 4.11
C ILE A 497 -10.70 -16.83 3.45
N ARG A 498 -11.77 -16.24 2.94
CA ARG A 498 -11.68 -14.92 2.27
C ARG A 498 -11.28 -13.81 3.22
N ALA A 499 -11.80 -13.81 4.46
CA ALA A 499 -11.40 -12.86 5.49
C ALA A 499 -9.88 -12.97 5.81
N ALA A 500 -9.36 -14.18 6.00
CA ALA A 500 -7.95 -14.42 6.26
C ALA A 500 -7.06 -14.01 5.08
N LEU A 501 -7.44 -14.37 3.85
CA LEU A 501 -6.73 -13.97 2.63
C LEU A 501 -6.65 -12.45 2.50
N ALA A 502 -7.77 -11.74 2.70
CA ALA A 502 -7.82 -10.29 2.57
C ALA A 502 -7.00 -9.58 3.65
N THR A 503 -7.19 -10.00 4.91
CA THR A 503 -6.56 -9.37 6.07
C THR A 503 -5.06 -9.64 6.16
N MET A 504 -4.59 -10.81 5.74
CA MET A 504 -3.17 -11.17 5.78
C MET A 504 -2.44 -10.80 4.50
N GLY A 505 -3.14 -10.74 3.37
CA GLY A 505 -2.54 -10.42 2.06
C GLY A 505 -2.26 -8.94 1.84
N SER A 506 -3.09 -8.04 2.39
CA SER A 506 -2.95 -6.61 2.20
C SER A 506 -3.08 -5.80 3.49
N GLY A 507 -2.45 -4.61 3.51
CA GLY A 507 -2.68 -3.59 4.52
C GLY A 507 -4.08 -2.97 4.44
N LEU A 508 -4.77 -3.14 3.34
CA LEU A 508 -6.11 -2.61 3.09
C LEU A 508 -7.06 -3.75 2.76
N TRP A 509 -8.18 -3.80 3.43
CA TRP A 509 -9.26 -4.72 3.12
C TRP A 509 -10.61 -4.12 3.45
N GLY A 510 -11.66 -4.64 2.83
CA GLY A 510 -13.01 -4.20 3.07
C GLY A 510 -14.03 -5.31 2.95
N MET A 511 -15.18 -5.11 3.57
CA MET A 511 -16.35 -5.96 3.42
C MET A 511 -17.62 -5.12 3.38
N TYR A 512 -18.62 -5.66 2.69
CA TYR A 512 -19.99 -5.18 2.73
C TYR A 512 -20.75 -5.92 3.82
N SER A 513 -21.60 -5.19 4.56
CA SER A 513 -22.40 -5.69 5.68
C SER A 513 -23.22 -6.94 5.29
N GLY A 514 -23.26 -7.93 6.19
CA GLY A 514 -23.79 -9.26 5.93
C GLY A 514 -22.70 -10.30 5.65
N PHE A 515 -21.50 -9.90 5.29
CA PHE A 515 -20.36 -10.82 5.19
C PHE A 515 -20.05 -11.47 6.55
N GLU A 516 -20.05 -10.69 7.62
CA GLU A 516 -19.87 -11.21 8.99
C GLU A 516 -20.95 -12.19 9.44
N LEU A 517 -22.10 -12.18 8.75
CA LEU A 517 -23.22 -13.11 8.97
C LEU A 517 -23.20 -14.31 8.02
N CYS A 518 -22.20 -14.39 7.15
CA CYS A 518 -22.08 -15.38 6.09
C CYS A 518 -23.28 -15.38 5.11
N GLU A 519 -23.80 -14.17 4.78
CA GLU A 519 -24.87 -14.02 3.79
C GLU A 519 -24.37 -14.41 2.40
N SER A 520 -24.92 -15.48 1.82
CA SER A 520 -24.47 -16.08 0.56
C SER A 520 -25.55 -16.20 -0.52
N ALA A 521 -26.83 -15.89 -0.18
CA ALA A 521 -27.94 -16.06 -1.11
C ALA A 521 -27.73 -15.25 -2.40
N ALA A 522 -27.73 -15.92 -3.54
CA ALA A 522 -27.44 -15.34 -4.84
C ALA A 522 -28.58 -15.57 -5.85
N ILE A 523 -28.64 -14.72 -6.86
CA ILE A 523 -29.46 -14.99 -8.06
C ILE A 523 -28.80 -16.16 -8.79
N PRO A 524 -29.55 -17.24 -9.12
CA PRO A 524 -28.95 -18.43 -9.72
C PRO A 524 -28.08 -18.15 -10.95
N GLY A 525 -26.82 -18.63 -10.90
CA GLY A 525 -25.84 -18.48 -11.99
C GLY A 525 -25.24 -17.08 -12.14
N LYS A 526 -25.40 -16.21 -11.15
CA LYS A 526 -24.84 -14.86 -11.14
C LYS A 526 -24.09 -14.58 -9.86
N GLU A 527 -23.13 -13.66 -9.91
CA GLU A 527 -22.46 -13.09 -8.75
C GLU A 527 -23.24 -11.89 -8.18
N GLU A 528 -24.55 -11.99 -8.15
CA GLU A 528 -25.46 -10.96 -7.65
C GLU A 528 -26.24 -11.50 -6.45
N TYR A 529 -26.38 -10.70 -5.39
CA TYR A 529 -27.19 -11.10 -4.23
C TYR A 529 -28.67 -11.24 -4.59
N LEU A 530 -29.30 -12.31 -4.10
CA LEU A 530 -30.77 -12.40 -4.08
C LEU A 530 -31.31 -11.40 -3.06
N ASP A 531 -32.38 -10.70 -3.43
CA ASP A 531 -32.99 -9.65 -2.63
C ASP A 531 -31.97 -8.56 -2.22
N SER A 532 -31.20 -8.12 -3.23
CA SER A 532 -30.10 -7.17 -3.04
C SER A 532 -30.57 -5.88 -2.37
N GLU A 533 -29.86 -5.48 -1.32
CA GLU A 533 -30.05 -4.23 -0.59
C GLU A 533 -29.90 -2.98 -1.46
N LYS A 534 -29.28 -3.10 -2.62
CA LYS A 534 -29.22 -2.03 -3.63
C LYS A 534 -30.61 -1.59 -4.13
N TYR A 535 -31.62 -2.47 -4.01
CA TYR A 535 -32.98 -2.21 -4.53
C TYR A 535 -34.07 -2.28 -3.45
N GLN A 536 -33.74 -2.71 -2.25
CA GLN A 536 -34.71 -2.86 -1.15
C GLN A 536 -34.07 -2.66 0.23
N ILE A 537 -34.87 -2.46 1.26
CA ILE A 537 -34.41 -2.40 2.63
C ILE A 537 -34.17 -3.82 3.14
N ARG A 538 -33.04 -4.06 3.80
CA ARG A 538 -32.66 -5.36 4.34
C ARG A 538 -32.36 -5.27 5.84
N VAL A 539 -33.26 -5.83 6.64
CA VAL A 539 -33.06 -5.91 8.09
C VAL A 539 -32.15 -7.11 8.41
N ARG A 540 -31.15 -6.89 9.27
CA ARG A 540 -30.19 -7.92 9.70
C ARG A 540 -30.20 -8.11 11.22
N ASP A 541 -30.13 -9.36 11.64
CA ASP A 541 -29.76 -9.74 13.01
C ASP A 541 -28.25 -9.95 13.10
N TYR A 542 -27.53 -8.94 13.53
CA TYR A 542 -26.06 -8.97 13.66
C TYR A 542 -25.55 -9.92 14.77
N HIS A 543 -26.46 -10.50 15.57
CA HIS A 543 -26.17 -11.52 16.59
C HIS A 543 -26.58 -12.93 16.16
N ALA A 544 -27.01 -13.09 14.92
CA ALA A 544 -27.40 -14.39 14.38
C ALA A 544 -26.32 -15.45 14.64
N PRO A 545 -26.68 -16.67 15.05
CA PRO A 545 -25.70 -17.72 15.32
C PRO A 545 -24.99 -18.13 14.03
N GLY A 546 -23.71 -18.54 14.13
CA GLY A 546 -22.88 -18.91 13.00
C GLY A 546 -22.16 -17.75 12.32
N ASN A 547 -22.31 -16.52 12.83
CA ASN A 547 -21.55 -15.37 12.37
C ASN A 547 -20.03 -15.54 12.59
N ILE A 548 -19.23 -14.67 11.97
CA ILE A 548 -17.75 -14.63 12.09
C ILE A 548 -17.24 -13.30 12.67
N VAL A 549 -18.07 -12.59 13.41
CA VAL A 549 -17.75 -11.29 14.02
C VAL A 549 -16.52 -11.37 14.91
N ALA A 550 -16.42 -12.40 15.75
CA ALA A 550 -15.29 -12.59 16.67
C ALA A 550 -13.98 -12.84 15.92
N GLU A 551 -14.00 -13.65 14.86
CA GLU A 551 -12.84 -13.96 14.04
C GLU A 551 -12.37 -12.72 13.26
N ILE A 552 -13.28 -11.93 12.70
CA ILE A 552 -12.95 -10.66 12.04
C ILE A 552 -12.28 -9.70 13.03
N ALA A 553 -12.84 -9.56 14.23
CA ALA A 553 -12.25 -8.73 15.28
C ALA A 553 -10.82 -9.19 15.65
N GLN A 554 -10.60 -10.51 15.75
CA GLN A 554 -9.28 -11.07 16.03
C GLN A 554 -8.31 -10.85 14.86
N LEU A 555 -8.72 -11.07 13.62
CA LEU A 555 -7.90 -10.81 12.42
C LEU A 555 -7.48 -9.34 12.35
N ASN A 556 -8.40 -8.40 12.59
CA ASN A 556 -8.10 -6.97 12.63
C ASN A 556 -7.15 -6.60 13.78
N ARG A 557 -7.27 -7.25 14.94
CA ARG A 557 -6.35 -7.06 16.07
C ARG A 557 -4.95 -7.55 15.73
N ILE A 558 -4.83 -8.74 15.11
CA ILE A 558 -3.55 -9.31 14.68
C ILE A 558 -2.84 -8.36 13.71
N ARG A 559 -3.53 -7.84 12.69
CA ARG A 559 -2.96 -6.88 11.74
C ARG A 559 -2.42 -5.63 12.42
N ARG A 560 -3.20 -5.08 13.35
CA ARG A 560 -2.85 -3.85 14.07
C ARG A 560 -1.63 -4.00 14.96
N GLN A 561 -1.43 -5.19 15.50
CA GLN A 561 -0.31 -5.53 16.38
C GLN A 561 0.97 -5.96 15.66
N ASN A 562 0.90 -6.20 14.34
CA ASN A 562 2.00 -6.74 13.56
C ASN A 562 2.35 -5.84 12.37
N PRO A 563 3.42 -5.02 12.47
CA PRO A 563 3.82 -4.10 11.40
C PRO A 563 3.99 -4.76 10.02
N ALA A 564 4.45 -6.01 9.97
CA ALA A 564 4.59 -6.77 8.72
C ALA A 564 3.26 -6.93 7.96
N LEU A 565 2.11 -6.84 8.64
CA LEU A 565 0.77 -6.98 8.04
C LEU A 565 0.13 -5.62 7.68
N GLN A 566 0.80 -4.49 7.97
CA GLN A 566 0.26 -3.15 7.76
C GLN A 566 0.54 -2.58 6.36
N THR A 567 0.91 -3.43 5.42
CA THR A 567 1.14 -3.11 4.01
C THR A 567 0.82 -4.32 3.16
N HIS A 568 0.59 -4.14 1.86
CA HIS A 568 0.53 -5.26 0.91
C HIS A 568 1.93 -5.80 0.56
N LEU A 569 2.97 -5.00 0.82
CA LEU A 569 4.35 -5.34 0.50
C LEU A 569 4.91 -6.42 1.45
N GLY A 570 6.01 -7.04 1.02
CA GLY A 570 6.73 -8.05 1.80
C GLY A 570 6.12 -9.45 1.72
N PHE A 571 5.16 -9.68 0.82
CA PHE A 571 4.65 -11.02 0.52
C PHE A 571 5.74 -11.91 -0.07
N LYS A 572 5.87 -13.12 0.44
CA LYS A 572 6.72 -14.16 -0.11
C LYS A 572 6.07 -15.52 0.08
N ALA A 573 5.77 -16.20 -1.03
CA ALA A 573 5.29 -17.56 -0.99
C ALA A 573 6.40 -18.53 -0.56
N TYR A 574 6.07 -19.49 0.30
CA TYR A 574 6.96 -20.53 0.77
C TYR A 574 6.42 -21.91 0.39
N VAL A 575 7.23 -22.94 0.60
CA VAL A 575 6.89 -24.31 0.22
C VAL A 575 5.93 -24.95 1.22
N ALA A 576 4.78 -25.40 0.73
CA ALA A 576 3.89 -26.34 1.37
C ALA A 576 3.44 -27.35 0.29
N TRP A 577 3.63 -28.64 0.55
CA TRP A 577 3.36 -29.72 -0.44
C TRP A 577 1.88 -30.13 -0.45
N ASN A 578 1.02 -29.15 -0.72
CA ASN A 578 -0.40 -29.33 -0.96
C ASN A 578 -0.92 -28.14 -1.77
N ASP A 579 -1.59 -28.38 -2.88
CA ASP A 579 -2.10 -27.34 -3.78
C ASP A 579 -3.33 -26.62 -3.22
N ASN A 580 -3.98 -27.19 -2.23
CA ASN A 580 -5.10 -26.58 -1.51
C ASN A 580 -4.64 -25.74 -0.30
N ILE A 581 -3.34 -25.60 -0.05
CA ILE A 581 -2.82 -24.74 1.03
C ILE A 581 -1.94 -23.65 0.44
N LEU A 582 -2.38 -22.41 0.58
CA LEU A 582 -1.54 -21.24 0.34
C LEU A 582 -0.71 -20.96 1.60
N TYR A 583 0.61 -21.07 1.48
CA TYR A 583 1.55 -20.78 2.57
C TYR A 583 2.51 -19.66 2.17
N PHE A 584 2.56 -18.63 2.98
CA PHE A 584 3.39 -17.46 2.73
C PHE A 584 3.85 -16.79 4.01
N GLY A 585 4.81 -15.90 3.89
CA GLY A 585 5.25 -15.03 4.98
C GLY A 585 5.22 -13.56 4.60
N LYS A 586 5.12 -12.73 5.63
CA LYS A 586 5.33 -11.27 5.57
C LYS A 586 6.24 -10.86 6.70
N ARG A 587 7.22 -10.01 6.41
CA ARG A 587 8.19 -9.60 7.41
C ARG A 587 8.58 -8.14 7.27
N THR A 588 8.97 -7.53 8.37
CA THR A 588 9.63 -6.22 8.35
C THR A 588 11.07 -6.35 7.83
N PRO A 589 11.64 -5.30 7.22
CA PRO A 589 13.01 -5.35 6.69
C PRO A 589 14.08 -5.70 7.72
N ASP A 590 13.86 -5.33 8.99
CA ASP A 590 14.74 -5.62 10.13
C ASP A 590 14.52 -7.00 10.77
N LEU A 591 13.58 -7.79 10.23
CA LEU A 591 13.16 -9.10 10.76
C LEU A 591 12.58 -9.09 12.19
N ALA A 592 12.31 -7.91 12.75
CA ALA A 592 11.75 -7.79 14.08
C ALA A 592 10.30 -8.31 14.19
N ASN A 593 9.59 -8.35 13.06
CA ASN A 593 8.25 -8.92 12.96
C ASN A 593 8.16 -9.82 11.73
N PHE A 594 8.04 -11.13 11.94
CA PHE A 594 7.92 -12.11 10.87
C PHE A 594 6.67 -12.97 11.11
N ILE A 595 5.70 -12.86 10.20
CA ILE A 595 4.43 -13.57 10.26
C ILE A 595 4.38 -14.60 9.15
N LEU A 596 4.09 -15.85 9.53
CA LEU A 596 3.80 -16.95 8.62
C LEU A 596 2.30 -17.19 8.59
N VAL A 597 1.76 -17.42 7.42
CA VAL A 597 0.33 -17.60 7.20
C VAL A 597 0.12 -18.84 6.33
N ALA A 598 -0.70 -19.77 6.79
CA ALA A 598 -1.14 -20.93 6.03
C ALA A 598 -2.67 -20.91 5.96
N ILE A 599 -3.23 -20.94 4.74
CA ILE A 599 -4.67 -20.88 4.50
C ILE A 599 -5.09 -22.06 3.65
N SER A 600 -6.02 -22.88 4.15
CA SER A 600 -6.71 -23.88 3.32
C SER A 600 -7.62 -23.16 2.32
N LEU A 601 -7.52 -23.52 1.05
CA LEU A 601 -8.39 -23.01 -0.01
C LEU A 601 -9.58 -23.93 -0.27
N ASP A 602 -9.64 -25.07 0.44
CA ASP A 602 -10.75 -26.03 0.43
C ASP A 602 -11.68 -25.76 1.64
N PRO A 603 -12.89 -25.24 1.43
CA PRO A 603 -13.81 -24.96 2.53
C PRO A 603 -14.53 -26.21 3.06
N TYR A 604 -14.34 -27.38 2.45
CA TYR A 604 -15.13 -28.59 2.72
C TYR A 604 -14.36 -29.69 3.45
N ASN A 605 -13.06 -29.83 3.14
CA ASN A 605 -12.27 -30.96 3.63
C ASN A 605 -11.04 -30.46 4.39
N ALA A 606 -10.66 -31.21 5.44
CA ALA A 606 -9.40 -30.99 6.11
C ALA A 606 -8.22 -31.23 5.16
N GLN A 607 -7.24 -30.35 5.20
CA GLN A 607 -6.05 -30.40 4.37
C GLN A 607 -4.80 -30.59 5.24
N GLU A 608 -3.89 -31.44 4.78
CA GLU A 608 -2.63 -31.74 5.45
C GLU A 608 -1.46 -31.42 4.52
N ALA A 609 -0.37 -30.91 5.09
CA ALA A 609 0.85 -30.67 4.33
C ALA A 609 2.10 -30.76 5.20
N HIS A 610 3.17 -31.27 4.62
CA HIS A 610 4.50 -30.85 5.06
C HIS A 610 4.79 -29.47 4.50
N PHE A 611 5.53 -28.63 5.27
CA PHE A 611 5.91 -27.30 4.88
C PHE A 611 7.31 -26.96 5.39
N GLU A 612 7.94 -25.94 4.79
CA GLU A 612 9.26 -25.49 5.20
C GLU A 612 9.21 -24.15 5.92
N LEU A 613 9.82 -24.08 7.10
CA LEU A 613 10.12 -22.82 7.75
C LEU A 613 11.23 -22.07 6.99
N PRO A 614 11.09 -20.79 6.72
CA PRO A 614 12.07 -20.01 5.97
C PRO A 614 13.28 -19.61 6.84
N LEU A 615 14.00 -20.59 7.40
CA LEU A 615 15.13 -20.38 8.33
C LEU A 615 16.25 -19.58 7.66
N TRP A 616 16.45 -19.75 6.35
CA TRP A 616 17.44 -18.98 5.56
C TRP A 616 17.18 -17.46 5.56
N GLU A 617 15.90 -17.03 5.70
CA GLU A 617 15.57 -15.61 5.82
C GLU A 617 16.10 -14.99 7.13
N LEU A 618 16.25 -15.84 8.16
CA LEU A 618 16.79 -15.49 9.46
C LEU A 618 18.30 -15.73 9.56
N GLY A 619 18.95 -16.22 8.49
CA GLY A 619 20.35 -16.61 8.48
C GLY A 619 20.65 -17.85 9.34
N LEU A 620 19.63 -18.70 9.58
CA LEU A 620 19.73 -19.88 10.44
C LEU A 620 19.96 -21.15 9.60
N PRO A 621 20.70 -22.15 10.12
CA PRO A 621 20.85 -23.45 9.48
C PRO A 621 19.53 -24.26 9.50
N ASP A 622 19.43 -25.29 8.64
CA ASP A 622 18.21 -26.09 8.44
C ASP A 622 17.79 -26.91 9.68
N ASP A 623 18.70 -27.14 10.63
CA ASP A 623 18.45 -27.85 11.90
C ASP A 623 18.21 -26.90 13.09
N ALA A 624 18.14 -25.59 12.84
CA ALA A 624 17.92 -24.60 13.89
C ALA A 624 16.54 -24.75 14.55
N HIS A 625 16.47 -24.28 15.79
CA HIS A 625 15.22 -24.18 16.53
C HIS A 625 14.66 -22.76 16.46
N THR A 626 13.33 -22.66 16.32
CA THR A 626 12.63 -21.37 16.30
C THR A 626 11.38 -21.42 17.17
N GLN A 627 10.95 -20.27 17.65
CA GLN A 627 9.69 -20.14 18.40
C GLN A 627 8.55 -19.80 17.43
N GLY A 628 7.44 -20.54 17.56
CA GLY A 628 6.17 -20.26 16.96
C GLY A 628 5.16 -19.75 17.98
N GLU A 629 4.38 -18.74 17.61
CA GLU A 629 3.25 -18.26 18.40
C GLU A 629 2.01 -18.20 17.49
N ASP A 630 0.97 -18.95 17.82
CA ASP A 630 -0.33 -18.86 17.14
C ASP A 630 -1.04 -17.58 17.57
N LEU A 631 -1.27 -16.67 16.63
CA LEU A 631 -1.85 -15.38 16.91
C LEU A 631 -3.38 -15.41 17.07
N MET A 632 -4.04 -16.51 16.68
CA MET A 632 -5.47 -16.69 16.89
C MET A 632 -5.81 -17.09 18.33
N ASN A 633 -4.97 -17.93 18.95
CA ASN A 633 -5.24 -18.48 20.28
C ASN A 633 -4.13 -18.23 21.32
N GLY A 634 -2.98 -17.67 20.91
CA GLY A 634 -1.86 -17.33 21.79
C GLY A 634 -0.98 -18.51 22.21
N HIS A 635 -1.18 -19.71 21.67
CA HIS A 635 -0.35 -20.85 21.95
C HIS A 635 1.06 -20.65 21.42
N ARG A 636 2.06 -21.14 22.17
CA ARG A 636 3.49 -21.05 21.83
C ARG A 636 4.12 -22.42 21.86
N TRP A 637 5.04 -22.64 20.91
CA TRP A 637 5.81 -23.89 20.83
C TRP A 637 7.17 -23.65 20.19
N THR A 638 8.03 -24.66 20.23
CA THR A 638 9.31 -24.67 19.53
C THR A 638 9.20 -25.57 18.31
N TRP A 639 9.55 -25.03 17.14
CA TRP A 639 9.81 -25.83 15.95
C TRP A 639 11.26 -26.30 15.94
N TYR A 640 11.45 -27.56 15.59
CA TYR A 640 12.74 -28.23 15.49
C TYR A 640 13.06 -28.51 14.03
N GLY A 641 14.06 -27.80 13.46
CA GLY A 641 14.46 -27.91 12.06
C GLY A 641 13.48 -27.28 11.06
N LYS A 642 13.85 -27.38 9.80
CA LYS A 642 13.20 -26.69 8.69
C LYS A 642 11.84 -27.25 8.31
N THR A 643 11.76 -28.59 8.20
CA THR A 643 10.54 -29.28 7.69
C THR A 643 9.58 -29.56 8.84
N GLN A 644 8.36 -29.11 8.69
CA GLN A 644 7.28 -29.25 9.66
C GLN A 644 6.05 -29.89 9.00
N TRP A 645 5.05 -30.25 9.79
CA TRP A 645 3.77 -30.75 9.33
C TRP A 645 2.63 -29.93 9.91
N MET A 646 1.56 -29.75 9.15
CA MET A 646 0.32 -29.11 9.59
C MET A 646 -0.91 -29.85 9.09
N ARG A 647 -2.00 -29.72 9.85
CA ARG A 647 -3.37 -30.08 9.45
C ARG A 647 -4.26 -28.88 9.70
N ILE A 648 -4.99 -28.47 8.68
CA ILE A 648 -5.97 -27.37 8.72
C ILE A 648 -7.36 -27.98 8.49
N ASP A 649 -8.26 -27.80 9.47
CA ASP A 649 -9.61 -28.34 9.41
C ASP A 649 -10.63 -27.19 9.31
N PRO A 650 -11.34 -27.05 8.18
CA PRO A 650 -12.31 -25.98 7.96
C PRO A 650 -13.52 -26.03 8.90
N ALA A 651 -13.77 -27.17 9.56
CA ALA A 651 -14.81 -27.25 10.60
C ALA A 651 -14.47 -26.41 11.84
N HIS A 652 -13.20 -26.05 12.02
CA HIS A 652 -12.72 -25.17 13.09
C HIS A 652 -12.26 -23.84 12.49
N LEU A 653 -10.97 -23.74 12.11
CA LEU A 653 -10.39 -22.58 11.44
C LEU A 653 -9.70 -23.03 10.15
N PRO A 654 -10.04 -22.47 8.98
CA PRO A 654 -9.41 -22.83 7.71
C PRO A 654 -8.02 -22.21 7.51
N PHE A 655 -7.38 -21.72 8.55
CA PHE A 655 -6.06 -21.06 8.48
C PHE A 655 -5.30 -21.12 9.80
N GLY A 656 -3.98 -20.96 9.70
CA GLY A 656 -3.07 -20.68 10.81
C GLY A 656 -2.28 -19.39 10.56
N ILE A 657 -2.09 -18.59 11.58
CA ILE A 657 -1.33 -17.33 11.55
C ILE A 657 -0.32 -17.34 12.68
N TRP A 658 0.96 -17.39 12.34
CA TRP A 658 2.02 -17.61 13.31
C TRP A 658 3.06 -16.51 13.28
N ARG A 659 3.49 -16.07 14.46
CA ARG A 659 4.68 -15.25 14.59
C ARG A 659 5.90 -16.17 14.72
N LEU A 660 6.87 -15.99 13.83
CA LEU A 660 8.15 -16.71 13.85
C LEU A 660 9.19 -15.82 14.54
N THR A 661 9.88 -16.38 15.54
CA THR A 661 10.96 -15.69 16.23
C THR A 661 12.20 -16.60 16.28
N ALA A 662 13.36 -16.05 15.93
CA ALA A 662 14.63 -16.76 16.09
C ALA A 662 14.90 -16.99 17.59
N GLN A 663 15.19 -18.22 17.97
CA GLN A 663 15.67 -18.50 19.32
C GLN A 663 17.17 -18.21 19.36
N GLN A 664 17.63 -17.42 20.34
CA GLN A 664 19.08 -17.37 20.62
C GLN A 664 19.53 -18.75 21.07
N PRO A 665 20.65 -19.27 20.57
CA PRO A 665 21.13 -20.57 21.00
C PRO A 665 21.39 -20.53 22.53
N ASP A 666 20.64 -21.37 23.26
CA ASP A 666 20.91 -21.61 24.68
C ASP A 666 22.20 -22.45 24.79
N PRO A 667 23.23 -21.95 25.45
CA PRO A 667 24.51 -22.67 25.55
C PRO A 667 24.43 -24.05 26.21
N ASP A 668 23.37 -24.33 26.99
CA ASP A 668 23.26 -25.57 27.79
C ASP A 668 22.43 -26.70 27.14
N HIS A 669 21.94 -26.51 25.87
CA HIS A 669 20.98 -27.47 25.26
C HIS A 669 21.57 -28.58 24.39
N LYS A 670 22.88 -28.84 24.45
CA LYS A 670 23.47 -30.01 23.73
C LYS A 670 22.95 -31.38 24.24
N GLU A 671 22.53 -31.46 25.50
CA GLU A 671 22.04 -32.73 26.09
C GLU A 671 20.59 -33.12 25.76
N ILE A 672 19.73 -32.15 25.33
CA ILE A 672 18.33 -32.45 25.01
C ILE A 672 18.18 -32.95 23.57
N LEU A 673 19.12 -32.65 22.68
CA LEU A 673 19.11 -33.03 21.26
C LEU A 673 19.22 -34.55 21.03
N GLU A 674 19.83 -35.30 21.94
CA GLU A 674 19.94 -36.76 21.82
C GLU A 674 18.64 -37.48 22.21
N ARG A 675 17.81 -36.89 23.08
CA ARG A 675 16.52 -37.48 23.52
C ARG A 675 15.33 -37.12 22.59
N SER A 676 15.42 -36.08 21.80
CA SER A 676 14.32 -35.64 20.93
C SER A 676 14.32 -36.28 19.52
N LYS A 677 15.40 -37.00 19.17
CA LYS A 677 15.42 -37.79 17.92
C LYS A 677 14.44 -38.98 17.91
N GLU A 678 13.90 -39.34 19.09
CA GLU A 678 12.94 -40.44 19.25
C GLU A 678 11.46 -40.00 19.29
N SER A 679 11.17 -38.71 19.34
CA SER A 679 9.78 -38.22 19.32
C SER A 679 9.56 -37.21 18.17
N SER A 680 9.94 -37.60 16.99
CA SER A 680 9.77 -36.80 15.78
C SER A 680 8.36 -36.93 15.27
N GLU A 681 7.54 -35.96 15.57
CA GLU A 681 6.40 -35.50 14.76
C GLU A 681 5.70 -34.41 15.56
N ASN A 682 6.18 -33.18 15.45
CA ASN A 682 5.40 -32.04 15.92
C ASN A 682 4.19 -31.88 15.01
N GLN A 683 3.09 -32.54 15.38
CA GLN A 683 1.81 -32.45 14.71
C GLN A 683 1.13 -31.14 15.15
N LEU A 684 1.02 -30.20 14.23
CA LEU A 684 0.16 -29.04 14.40
C LEU A 684 -1.21 -29.39 13.87
N VAL A 685 -2.17 -29.59 14.77
CA VAL A 685 -3.60 -29.68 14.43
C VAL A 685 -4.20 -28.33 14.69
N ILE A 686 -4.64 -27.64 13.63
CA ILE A 686 -5.30 -26.34 13.69
C ILE A 686 -6.81 -26.52 13.56
#